data_8510d9691a404278ef95f24d46b06e20
#
_entry.id   8510d9691a404278ef95f24d46b06e20
#
_cell.length_a   1.000
_cell.length_b   1.000
_cell.length_c   1.000
_cell.angle_alpha   90.00
_cell.angle_beta   90.00
_cell.angle_gamma   90.00
#
_symmetry.space_group_name_H-M   'P 1'
#
loop_
_entity.id
_entity.type
_entity.pdbx_description
1 polymer ?
#
loop_
_entity_poly.entity_id
_entity_poly.type
_entity_poly.pdbx_seq_one_letter_code
_entity_poly.pdbx_strand_id
1 'polypeptide(L)'
;MCYLYNKIHGQQYSNKTFKKLEQDRIIKVNIEEEMKSSYIDYSMSVIVARALPDARDGLKPVHRRILYSMMRDGNTSDKAYRKSARTVGDVLGHFHPHGDSSVYGALVRLAQDWVMRYPLVDGQGNFGSIDGDSPAAMRYTEVRLRKIGEDMMQDIYKHTVDFVPNYDNKEEEPTILPTCLPNLLINGSSGIAVGMATNMPPHNISEVLDGCIAMVDNPDITVDELMQYVKAPDFPTGGFIYGMSGVREAYETGRGRVIMRARTEIETGPQHDKIVVTEIPYNVNKAELIKFIADLVADKRIEGISNVNDESDREGMRIVIDIKKDANANVVLNKLFKMTQLQSSFGVNNIALVKGRPKCLNLRELIKCFVDHRHDVVIRRTKHDLEEAKKRAHILEGLIIASDNIDEVIRIIKTAKSPADAIQGLMDRFTLDEIQAKAIVEMRLRQLTALMQDQLHNEYNELMAKIDYLQSILDDPEKCKEVIKDELQTVKDKYGDERKTEIVLASEEFNPEDFYADEPMIITMSHLGYIKRTPLTEYRLQSRGGVGSKGSSKREEDFIEHIFTASMHNYILFFTEKGRCYWLKVYDIPEGAKSSKGRAIQNILNIESDNRITASITIKSLNDKEFTQSHSLIFCTERGTIKKTSLEDYSRPRQNGINAINLAEGDRVVAVRLTNGENEILVANSNGRAIRFNESTVRNMGRNATGVRAITLDDDGQDHVVGMIAIENPEEETVMIVSEYGYGKRSDIEDYRITNRGGKGVKTIQITEKTGKLISIQSVTDDNDLMIINKSGITLRLDVSTIRVMGRATQGVRLINLEKRGDQIASICKVNSEEPEEVIEAENSENQQVTTENNEA
;
A
#
# COMPACT_ATOMS: atom_id res chain seq x y z
N MET A 1 11.73 20.61 39.66
CA MET A 1 12.70 21.28 38.77
C MET A 1 13.54 22.37 39.42
N CYS A 2 12.99 23.30 40.15
CA CYS A 2 13.82 24.32 40.90
C CYS A 2 14.88 23.75 41.83
N TYR A 3 14.65 22.61 42.48
CA TYR A 3 15.64 21.98 43.38
C TYR A 3 16.84 21.38 42.61
N LEU A 4 16.65 20.95 41.37
CA LEU A 4 17.73 20.45 40.49
C LEU A 4 18.51 21.58 39.83
N TYR A 5 17.86 22.69 39.54
CA TYR A 5 18.50 23.86 38.92
C TYR A 5 19.51 24.52 39.83
N ASN A 6 19.21 24.60 41.16
CA ASN A 6 20.10 25.19 42.14
C ASN A 6 21.32 24.30 42.48
N LYS A 7 21.25 22.98 42.21
CA LYS A 7 22.38 22.05 42.43
C LYS A 7 23.42 22.11 41.32
N ILE A 8 23.02 22.62 40.11
CA ILE A 8 23.89 22.71 38.94
C ILE A 8 24.68 24.05 38.92
N HIS A 9 24.17 25.12 39.51
CA HIS A 9 24.77 26.46 39.37
C HIS A 9 25.49 27.00 40.60
N GLY A 10 25.69 26.20 41.66
CA GLY A 10 26.66 26.50 42.75
C GLY A 10 26.48 27.80 43.51
N GLN A 11 25.32 28.48 43.44
CA GLN A 11 25.09 29.71 44.21
C GLN A 11 24.50 29.42 45.58
N GLN A 12 25.30 29.70 46.61
CA GLN A 12 24.82 29.68 47.98
C GLN A 12 23.96 30.92 48.26
N TYR A 13 22.64 30.75 48.32
CA TYR A 13 21.73 31.78 48.84
C TYR A 13 21.69 31.72 50.37
N SER A 14 21.77 32.88 51.04
CA SER A 14 21.72 33.01 52.48
C SER A 14 20.34 32.59 53.03
N ASN A 15 20.28 32.02 54.24
CA ASN A 15 19.06 31.59 54.93
C ASN A 15 17.96 32.68 55.04
N LYS A 16 18.29 33.96 54.84
CA LYS A 16 17.32 35.06 54.81
C LYS A 16 16.55 35.15 53.50
N THR A 17 17.17 34.74 52.39
CA THR A 17 16.54 34.72 51.09
C THR A 17 15.58 33.51 50.97
N PHE A 18 15.93 32.38 51.63
CA PHE A 18 15.00 31.22 51.67
C PHE A 18 13.72 31.52 52.47
N LYS A 19 13.78 32.22 53.60
CA LYS A 19 12.58 32.64 54.35
C LYS A 19 11.67 33.62 53.61
N LYS A 20 12.19 34.37 52.63
CA LYS A 20 11.41 35.29 51.80
C LYS A 20 10.78 34.58 50.62
N LEU A 21 11.34 33.44 50.16
CA LEU A 21 10.79 32.55 49.14
C LEU A 21 9.64 31.66 49.67
N GLU A 22 9.60 31.38 50.97
CA GLU A 22 8.50 30.61 51.59
C GLU A 22 7.17 31.40 51.71
N GLN A 23 7.16 32.70 51.46
CA GLN A 23 5.93 33.53 51.41
C GLN A 23 5.39 33.76 50.01
N ASP A 24 6.05 33.25 48.95
CA ASP A 24 5.56 33.35 47.60
C ASP A 24 4.58 32.21 47.27
N ARG A 25 3.32 32.59 47.18
CA ARG A 25 2.13 31.93 46.63
C ARG A 25 2.35 30.48 46.15
N ILE A 26 1.95 29.53 46.95
CA ILE A 26 1.67 28.16 46.47
C ILE A 26 0.46 28.26 45.51
N ILE A 27 0.73 28.28 44.21
CA ILE A 27 -0.30 28.17 43.18
C ILE A 27 -0.64 26.68 43.08
N LYS A 28 -1.85 26.29 43.43
CA LYS A 28 -2.34 24.93 43.20
C LYS A 28 -2.54 24.79 41.70
N VAL A 29 -1.70 24.00 41.08
CA VAL A 29 -1.83 23.63 39.65
C VAL A 29 -2.52 22.27 39.58
N ASN A 30 -3.60 22.18 38.80
CA ASN A 30 -4.24 20.91 38.51
C ASN A 30 -3.36 20.15 37.51
N ILE A 31 -2.88 18.96 37.92
CA ILE A 31 -1.98 18.15 37.07
C ILE A 31 -2.62 17.76 35.73
N GLU A 32 -3.95 17.54 35.70
CA GLU A 32 -4.64 17.24 34.46
C GLU A 32 -4.66 18.43 33.48
N GLU A 33 -4.89 19.63 33.97
CA GLU A 33 -4.89 20.84 33.14
C GLU A 33 -3.49 21.17 32.63
N GLU A 34 -2.48 21.05 33.49
CA GLU A 34 -1.08 21.26 33.12
C GLU A 34 -0.59 20.24 32.10
N MET A 35 -0.94 18.96 32.29
CA MET A 35 -0.62 17.91 31.32
C MET A 35 -1.34 18.13 29.98
N LYS A 36 -2.62 18.52 29.99
CA LYS A 36 -3.38 18.83 28.75
C LYS A 36 -2.74 20.00 27.99
N SER A 37 -2.42 21.12 28.72
CA SER A 37 -1.78 22.27 28.11
C SER A 37 -0.41 21.94 27.56
N SER A 38 0.45 21.28 28.35
CA SER A 38 1.80 20.88 27.92
C SER A 38 1.77 19.89 26.75
N TYR A 39 0.78 18.96 26.71
CA TYR A 39 0.63 18.02 25.60
C TYR A 39 0.13 18.70 24.32
N ILE A 40 -0.76 19.68 24.46
CA ILE A 40 -1.21 20.50 23.31
C ILE A 40 -0.03 21.30 22.76
N ASP A 41 0.76 21.97 23.59
CA ASP A 41 1.91 22.76 23.19
C ASP A 41 2.97 21.88 22.50
N TYR A 42 3.26 20.71 23.08
CA TYR A 42 4.15 19.74 22.46
C TYR A 42 3.61 19.26 21.11
N SER A 43 2.33 18.91 21.04
CA SER A 43 1.69 18.44 19.81
C SER A 43 1.72 19.50 18.71
N MET A 44 1.41 20.76 19.06
CA MET A 44 1.48 21.89 18.12
C MET A 44 2.92 22.11 17.63
N SER A 45 3.91 22.03 18.53
CA SER A 45 5.31 22.15 18.16
C SER A 45 5.75 21.04 17.20
N VAL A 46 5.35 19.78 17.45
CA VAL A 46 5.69 18.64 16.57
C VAL A 46 5.00 18.78 15.21
N ILE A 47 3.75 19.24 15.17
CA ILE A 47 2.99 19.45 13.94
C ILE A 47 3.62 20.57 13.10
N VAL A 48 3.80 21.76 13.68
CA VAL A 48 4.15 22.98 12.94
C VAL A 48 5.65 23.11 12.72
N ALA A 49 6.47 22.73 13.74
CA ALA A 49 7.90 23.00 13.73
C ALA A 49 8.80 21.78 13.52
N ARG A 50 8.24 20.59 13.21
CA ARG A 50 9.07 19.39 13.05
C ARG A 50 8.65 18.47 11.90
N ALA A 51 7.41 17.95 11.91
CA ALA A 51 7.06 16.77 11.11
C ALA A 51 6.46 17.09 9.74
N LEU A 52 5.70 18.19 9.62
CA LEU A 52 4.98 18.54 8.40
C LEU A 52 5.75 19.55 7.56
N PRO A 53 5.71 19.42 6.22
CA PRO A 53 6.27 20.42 5.29
C PRO A 53 5.34 21.62 5.16
N ASP A 54 5.88 22.81 4.85
CA ASP A 54 5.08 23.94 4.38
C ASP A 54 4.67 23.72 2.92
N ALA A 55 3.41 24.01 2.60
CA ALA A 55 2.86 23.78 1.26
C ALA A 55 3.54 24.63 0.16
N ARG A 56 4.17 25.74 0.52
CA ARG A 56 4.79 26.72 -0.39
C ARG A 56 6.17 26.27 -0.88
N ASP A 57 7.06 25.86 0.04
CA ASP A 57 8.43 25.44 -0.30
C ASP A 57 8.68 23.93 -0.17
N GLY A 58 7.71 23.18 0.36
CA GLY A 58 7.81 21.73 0.48
C GLY A 58 8.81 21.23 1.50
N LEU A 59 9.33 22.09 2.36
CA LEU A 59 10.40 21.76 3.29
C LEU A 59 9.91 21.68 4.73
N LYS A 60 10.47 20.74 5.47
CA LYS A 60 10.40 20.76 6.93
C LYS A 60 11.43 21.75 7.47
N PRO A 61 11.26 22.28 8.70
CA PRO A 61 12.21 23.25 9.27
C PRO A 61 13.67 22.78 9.23
N VAL A 62 13.96 21.50 9.53
CA VAL A 62 15.33 20.97 9.47
C VAL A 62 15.95 21.03 8.07
N HIS A 63 15.18 20.70 7.02
CA HIS A 63 15.65 20.75 5.64
C HIS A 63 15.92 22.19 5.20
N ARG A 64 15.02 23.12 5.52
CA ARG A 64 15.16 24.55 5.24
C ARG A 64 16.40 25.13 5.90
N ARG A 65 16.64 24.81 7.15
CA ARG A 65 17.81 25.23 7.92
C ARG A 65 19.12 24.69 7.34
N ILE A 66 19.12 23.42 6.91
CA ILE A 66 20.30 22.82 6.23
C ILE A 66 20.63 23.58 4.96
N LEU A 67 19.65 23.77 4.05
CA LEU A 67 19.89 24.44 2.78
C LEU A 67 20.30 25.90 2.99
N TYR A 68 19.62 26.64 3.88
CA TYR A 68 19.94 28.01 4.20
C TYR A 68 21.34 28.16 4.82
N SER A 69 21.73 27.28 5.76
CA SER A 69 23.07 27.26 6.34
C SER A 69 24.15 27.02 5.28
N MET A 70 23.94 26.04 4.38
CA MET A 70 24.88 25.76 3.28
C MET A 70 25.03 26.96 2.33
N MET A 71 23.94 27.65 1.99
CA MET A 71 23.95 28.86 1.15
C MET A 71 24.68 30.01 1.83
N ARG A 72 24.38 30.29 3.10
CA ARG A 72 25.02 31.34 3.91
C ARG A 72 26.53 31.10 4.05
N ASP A 73 26.94 29.86 4.24
CA ASP A 73 28.37 29.49 4.31
C ASP A 73 29.07 29.45 2.94
N GLY A 74 28.33 29.72 1.85
CA GLY A 74 28.86 29.70 0.48
C GLY A 74 29.29 28.30 0.04
N ASN A 75 28.60 27.24 0.51
CA ASN A 75 28.84 25.86 0.10
C ASN A 75 28.00 25.50 -1.15
N THR A 76 28.26 26.24 -2.23
CA THR A 76 27.52 26.21 -3.50
C THR A 76 28.08 25.16 -4.46
N SER A 77 27.35 24.87 -5.53
CA SER A 77 27.68 23.83 -6.51
C SER A 77 28.98 24.06 -7.27
N ASP A 78 29.42 25.32 -7.40
CA ASP A 78 30.65 25.74 -8.04
C ASP A 78 31.90 25.62 -7.14
N LYS A 79 31.70 25.34 -5.84
CA LYS A 79 32.78 25.22 -4.86
C LYS A 79 33.16 23.76 -4.59
N ALA A 80 34.34 23.61 -3.96
CA ALA A 80 34.78 22.30 -3.49
C ALA A 80 33.83 21.75 -2.40
N TYR A 81 33.73 20.41 -2.35
CA TYR A 81 33.00 19.74 -1.28
C TYR A 81 33.53 20.08 0.11
N ARG A 82 32.66 20.15 1.09
CA ARG A 82 33.00 20.35 2.50
C ARG A 82 32.54 19.17 3.34
N LYS A 83 33.26 18.87 4.44
CA LYS A 83 32.87 17.81 5.36
C LYS A 83 31.45 17.98 5.88
N SER A 84 30.64 16.93 5.82
CA SER A 84 29.26 16.95 6.32
C SER A 84 29.20 17.38 7.78
N ALA A 85 30.20 16.99 8.60
CA ALA A 85 30.30 17.39 9.99
C ALA A 85 30.35 18.91 10.19
N ARG A 86 30.94 19.68 9.24
CA ARG A 86 30.95 21.15 9.31
C ARG A 86 29.53 21.69 9.13
N THR A 87 28.86 21.30 8.04
CA THR A 87 27.46 21.70 7.77
C THR A 87 26.53 21.37 8.94
N VAL A 88 26.65 20.13 9.48
CA VAL A 88 25.86 19.72 10.65
C VAL A 88 26.15 20.58 11.86
N GLY A 89 27.44 20.88 12.14
CA GLY A 89 27.85 21.75 13.25
C GLY A 89 27.31 23.17 13.12
N ASP A 90 27.37 23.76 11.91
CA ASP A 90 26.84 25.11 11.63
C ASP A 90 25.31 25.17 11.82
N VAL A 91 24.58 24.16 11.33
CA VAL A 91 23.12 24.06 11.54
C VAL A 91 22.76 23.94 13.01
N LEU A 92 23.47 23.11 13.78
CA LEU A 92 23.22 22.93 15.21
C LEU A 92 23.52 24.19 16.00
N GLY A 93 24.65 24.85 15.69
CA GLY A 93 25.10 26.05 16.41
C GLY A 93 24.23 27.27 16.19
N HIS A 94 23.69 27.42 14.98
CA HIS A 94 22.98 28.63 14.58
C HIS A 94 21.46 28.50 14.52
N PHE A 95 20.92 27.34 14.14
CA PHE A 95 19.49 27.26 13.77
C PHE A 95 18.70 26.12 14.41
N HIS A 96 19.32 24.95 14.67
CA HIS A 96 18.57 23.75 15.03
C HIS A 96 19.13 23.02 16.27
N PRO A 97 18.75 23.42 17.50
CA PRO A 97 19.31 22.92 18.76
C PRO A 97 18.79 21.49 19.10
N HIS A 98 19.03 20.51 18.23
CA HIS A 98 18.64 19.11 18.41
C HIS A 98 19.83 18.18 18.22
N GLY A 99 19.65 16.85 18.28
CA GLY A 99 20.73 15.88 18.10
C GLY A 99 21.36 15.93 16.70
N ASP A 100 22.68 15.82 16.63
CA ASP A 100 23.50 15.81 15.42
C ASP A 100 23.09 14.69 14.43
N SER A 101 22.76 13.52 14.95
CA SER A 101 22.31 12.39 14.14
C SER A 101 21.02 12.68 13.37
N SER A 102 20.11 13.50 13.93
CA SER A 102 18.86 13.86 13.23
C SER A 102 19.12 14.83 12.09
N VAL A 103 20.00 15.82 12.30
CA VAL A 103 20.41 16.77 11.24
C VAL A 103 21.19 16.05 10.14
N TYR A 104 22.15 15.18 10.54
CA TYR A 104 22.92 14.41 9.56
C TYR A 104 22.02 13.47 8.76
N GLY A 105 21.08 12.75 9.39
CA GLY A 105 20.12 11.89 8.71
C GLY A 105 19.24 12.65 7.70
N ALA A 106 18.82 13.88 8.03
CA ALA A 106 18.10 14.75 7.12
C ALA A 106 18.98 15.20 5.93
N LEU A 107 20.23 15.60 6.19
CA LEU A 107 21.21 15.97 5.16
C LEU A 107 21.49 14.81 4.20
N VAL A 108 21.67 13.60 4.72
CA VAL A 108 21.88 12.38 3.94
C VAL A 108 20.72 12.15 2.97
N ARG A 109 19.47 12.23 3.45
CA ARG A 109 18.30 12.02 2.60
C ARG A 109 18.19 13.03 1.46
N LEU A 110 18.61 14.28 1.67
CA LEU A 110 18.62 15.29 0.60
C LEU A 110 19.63 15.00 -0.52
N ALA A 111 20.59 14.09 -0.29
CA ALA A 111 21.62 13.70 -1.26
C ALA A 111 21.35 12.34 -1.92
N GLN A 112 20.39 11.52 -1.41
CA GLN A 112 20.11 10.18 -1.92
C GLN A 112 19.20 10.23 -3.15
N ASP A 113 19.66 9.72 -4.28
CA ASP A 113 18.95 9.71 -5.57
C ASP A 113 17.86 8.65 -5.71
N TRP A 114 17.86 7.62 -4.83
CA TRP A 114 16.76 6.64 -4.71
C TRP A 114 15.66 7.08 -3.74
N VAL A 115 15.87 8.19 -2.99
CA VAL A 115 14.89 8.77 -2.06
C VAL A 115 14.28 10.05 -2.63
N MET A 116 15.12 10.93 -3.20
CA MET A 116 14.71 12.20 -3.78
C MET A 116 14.65 12.07 -5.30
N ARG A 117 13.53 12.46 -5.91
CA ARG A 117 13.42 12.48 -7.37
C ARG A 117 14.36 13.52 -7.98
N TYR A 118 14.53 14.65 -7.29
CA TYR A 118 15.45 15.74 -7.60
C TYR A 118 16.27 16.10 -6.35
N PRO A 119 17.43 15.46 -6.13
CA PRO A 119 18.26 15.70 -4.95
C PRO A 119 18.72 17.15 -4.88
N LEU A 120 18.64 17.76 -3.69
CA LEU A 120 18.98 19.15 -3.43
C LEU A 120 20.45 19.34 -3.01
N VAL A 121 21.05 18.29 -2.50
CA VAL A 121 22.45 18.25 -2.03
C VAL A 121 23.24 17.27 -2.88
N ASP A 122 24.49 17.65 -3.20
CA ASP A 122 25.46 16.80 -3.86
C ASP A 122 26.41 16.21 -2.80
N GLY A 123 26.42 14.88 -2.71
CA GLY A 123 27.19 14.13 -1.71
C GLY A 123 28.37 13.39 -2.31
N GLN A 124 29.51 13.43 -1.61
CA GLN A 124 30.68 12.63 -1.96
C GLN A 124 31.04 11.70 -0.81
N GLY A 125 31.17 10.40 -1.11
CA GLY A 125 31.44 9.34 -0.14
C GLY A 125 30.27 8.36 -0.04
N ASN A 126 30.18 7.61 1.07
CA ASN A 126 29.11 6.64 1.29
C ASN A 126 27.94 7.29 2.02
N PHE A 127 26.83 7.51 1.27
CA PHE A 127 25.54 8.03 1.77
C PHE A 127 24.50 6.91 1.97
N GLY A 128 24.93 5.65 2.06
CA GLY A 128 24.07 4.48 2.12
C GLY A 128 23.82 3.88 0.74
N SER A 129 22.95 2.87 0.68
CA SER A 129 22.54 2.20 -0.56
C SER A 129 21.06 1.83 -0.54
N ILE A 130 20.54 1.41 -1.68
CA ILE A 130 19.18 0.85 -1.81
C ILE A 130 19.04 -0.51 -1.08
N ASP A 131 20.17 -1.14 -0.72
CA ASP A 131 20.22 -2.36 0.10
C ASP A 131 20.02 -2.10 1.60
N GLY A 132 19.85 -0.82 1.98
CA GLY A 132 19.64 -0.43 3.37
C GLY A 132 20.93 -0.23 4.17
N ASP A 133 22.08 -0.16 3.49
CA ASP A 133 23.32 0.17 4.16
C ASP A 133 23.26 1.55 4.80
N SER A 134 23.81 1.65 6.00
CA SER A 134 23.91 2.91 6.70
C SER A 134 24.95 3.85 6.06
N PRO A 135 24.68 5.17 6.02
CA PRO A 135 25.70 6.12 5.57
C PRO A 135 26.92 6.09 6.50
N ALA A 136 28.08 6.40 5.92
CA ALA A 136 29.29 6.57 6.71
C ALA A 136 29.15 7.75 7.70
N ALA A 137 29.89 7.74 8.80
CA ALA A 137 29.85 8.83 9.76
C ALA A 137 30.21 10.18 9.09
N MET A 138 29.57 11.27 9.55
CA MET A 138 29.64 12.62 8.94
C MET A 138 31.06 13.20 8.80
N ARG A 139 32.03 12.66 9.53
CA ARG A 139 33.45 13.04 9.39
C ARG A 139 34.12 12.49 8.13
N TYR A 140 33.51 11.47 7.49
CA TYR A 140 34.03 10.84 6.26
C TYR A 140 33.34 11.35 5.01
N THR A 141 32.06 11.69 5.09
CA THR A 141 31.28 12.20 3.97
C THR A 141 31.50 13.69 3.74
N GLU A 142 31.29 14.12 2.50
CA GLU A 142 31.40 15.53 2.08
C GLU A 142 30.17 15.94 1.30
N VAL A 143 29.81 17.22 1.40
CA VAL A 143 28.61 17.76 0.76
C VAL A 143 28.83 19.14 0.17
N ARG A 144 27.99 19.47 -0.83
CA ARG A 144 27.77 20.82 -1.34
C ARG A 144 26.34 20.94 -1.86
N LEU A 145 25.81 22.14 -2.07
CA LEU A 145 24.52 22.31 -2.72
C LEU A 145 24.57 21.81 -4.16
N ARG A 146 23.50 21.18 -4.64
CA ARG A 146 23.24 21.06 -6.08
C ARG A 146 22.71 22.38 -6.63
N LYS A 147 22.84 22.61 -7.91
CA LYS A 147 22.36 23.84 -8.57
C LYS A 147 20.85 24.06 -8.34
N ILE A 148 20.07 23.00 -8.39
CA ILE A 148 18.64 23.03 -8.09
C ILE A 148 18.36 23.47 -6.64
N GLY A 149 19.20 23.07 -5.68
CA GLY A 149 19.09 23.51 -4.28
C GLY A 149 19.44 24.99 -4.09
N GLU A 150 20.38 25.53 -4.89
CA GLU A 150 20.69 26.98 -4.90
C GLU A 150 19.53 27.80 -5.46
N ASP A 151 18.95 27.35 -6.59
CA ASP A 151 17.86 28.04 -7.26
C ASP A 151 16.60 28.14 -6.37
N MET A 152 16.41 27.22 -5.40
CA MET A 152 15.36 27.36 -4.37
C MET A 152 15.54 28.58 -3.46
N MET A 153 16.75 29.11 -3.35
CA MET A 153 17.10 30.26 -2.50
C MET A 153 17.44 31.49 -3.30
N GLN A 154 17.20 31.48 -4.62
CA GLN A 154 17.41 32.63 -5.48
C GLN A 154 16.63 33.83 -4.95
N ASP A 155 17.25 34.99 -4.93
CA ASP A 155 16.65 36.23 -4.47
C ASP A 155 16.24 36.29 -2.97
N ILE A 156 16.73 35.38 -2.11
CA ILE A 156 16.37 35.33 -0.67
C ILE A 156 16.72 36.67 0.05
N TYR A 157 17.76 37.37 -0.38
CA TYR A 157 18.21 38.63 0.22
C TYR A 157 17.48 39.87 -0.33
N LYS A 158 16.51 39.72 -1.23
CA LYS A 158 15.68 40.77 -1.79
C LYS A 158 14.33 40.96 -1.05
N HIS A 159 14.27 40.66 0.21
CA HIS A 159 13.05 40.71 1.04
C HIS A 159 11.86 39.93 0.46
N THR A 160 12.14 38.85 -0.29
CA THR A 160 11.13 38.01 -0.94
C THR A 160 10.34 37.17 0.06
N VAL A 161 10.93 36.83 1.20
CA VAL A 161 10.35 36.07 2.29
C VAL A 161 10.60 36.75 3.63
N ASP A 162 9.81 36.36 4.66
CA ASP A 162 9.96 36.92 5.99
C ASP A 162 11.02 36.13 6.76
N PHE A 163 11.81 36.86 7.56
CA PHE A 163 12.80 36.29 8.48
C PHE A 163 12.28 36.39 9.91
N VAL A 164 12.66 35.47 10.73
CA VAL A 164 12.37 35.43 12.17
C VAL A 164 13.64 35.16 12.97
N PRO A 165 13.73 35.65 14.22
CA PRO A 165 14.84 35.31 15.09
C PRO A 165 14.98 33.80 15.26
N ASN A 166 16.22 33.33 15.32
CA ASN A 166 16.53 31.94 15.63
C ASN A 166 16.24 31.62 17.12
N TYR A 167 16.53 30.38 17.57
CA TYR A 167 16.22 29.90 18.91
C TYR A 167 16.89 30.69 20.05
N ASP A 168 18.01 31.39 19.82
CA ASP A 168 18.74 32.22 20.82
C ASP A 168 18.65 33.72 20.57
N ASN A 169 17.87 34.16 19.60
CA ASN A 169 17.64 35.57 19.18
C ASN A 169 18.92 36.30 18.77
N LYS A 170 19.97 35.60 18.31
CA LYS A 170 21.21 36.23 17.84
C LYS A 170 21.27 36.36 16.33
N GLU A 171 20.61 35.51 15.61
CA GLU A 171 20.57 35.49 14.16
C GLU A 171 19.12 35.34 13.66
N GLU A 172 18.94 35.54 12.36
CA GLU A 172 17.64 35.40 11.71
C GLU A 172 17.65 34.22 10.75
N GLU A 173 16.53 33.51 10.68
CA GLU A 173 16.29 32.43 9.74
C GLU A 173 15.04 32.70 8.88
N PRO A 174 15.01 32.25 7.61
CA PRO A 174 13.85 32.44 6.77
C PRO A 174 12.70 31.51 7.20
N THR A 175 11.49 32.03 7.25
CA THR A 175 10.28 31.27 7.56
C THR A 175 9.97 30.24 6.48
N ILE A 176 10.23 30.60 5.22
CA ILE A 176 10.09 29.79 4.00
C ILE A 176 11.19 30.18 3.02
N LEU A 177 11.43 29.36 2.00
CA LEU A 177 12.33 29.72 0.89
C LEU A 177 11.56 30.33 -0.29
N PRO A 178 12.17 31.31 -1.03
CA PRO A 178 11.56 31.93 -2.20
C PRO A 178 11.62 31.02 -3.44
N THR A 179 11.35 29.74 -3.28
CA THR A 179 11.58 28.71 -4.27
C THR A 179 10.89 28.98 -5.61
N CYS A 180 11.63 28.80 -6.72
CA CYS A 180 11.08 28.76 -8.08
C CYS A 180 10.64 27.36 -8.50
N LEU A 181 10.80 26.37 -7.63
CA LEU A 181 10.50 24.96 -7.86
C LEU A 181 9.33 24.51 -7.00
N PRO A 182 8.35 23.76 -7.53
CA PRO A 182 7.25 23.15 -6.76
C PRO A 182 7.75 21.94 -5.96
N ASN A 183 8.70 22.15 -5.05
CA ASN A 183 9.48 21.12 -4.38
C ASN A 183 8.60 20.10 -3.63
N LEU A 184 7.46 20.52 -3.06
CA LEU A 184 6.55 19.59 -2.37
C LEU A 184 5.99 18.52 -3.31
N LEU A 185 5.70 18.87 -4.56
CA LEU A 185 5.19 17.94 -5.57
C LEU A 185 6.33 17.13 -6.21
N ILE A 186 7.43 17.78 -6.61
CA ILE A 186 8.50 17.09 -7.35
C ILE A 186 9.30 16.11 -6.50
N ASN A 187 9.44 16.34 -5.20
CA ASN A 187 10.20 15.47 -4.28
C ASN A 187 9.31 14.76 -3.26
N GLY A 188 8.07 15.19 -3.09
CA GLY A 188 7.20 14.65 -2.07
C GLY A 188 7.67 14.96 -0.64
N SER A 189 6.99 14.40 0.32
CA SER A 189 7.39 14.46 1.74
C SER A 189 6.73 13.35 2.54
N SER A 190 7.44 12.79 3.52
CA SER A 190 6.88 11.83 4.48
C SER A 190 7.18 12.27 5.90
N GLY A 191 6.21 12.17 6.82
CA GLY A 191 6.42 12.57 8.21
C GLY A 191 5.30 12.12 9.13
N ILE A 192 5.66 11.83 10.39
CA ILE A 192 4.72 11.39 11.42
C ILE A 192 4.66 12.49 12.49
N ALA A 193 3.50 13.10 12.65
CA ALA A 193 3.21 14.08 13.68
C ALA A 193 2.29 13.49 14.75
N VAL A 194 1.87 14.28 15.72
CA VAL A 194 0.92 13.84 16.73
C VAL A 194 -0.49 13.85 16.12
N GLY A 195 -1.14 12.69 16.08
CA GLY A 195 -2.50 12.53 15.56
C GLY A 195 -2.64 12.60 14.04
N MET A 196 -1.57 12.80 13.28
CA MET A 196 -1.59 12.83 11.81
C MET A 196 -0.24 12.46 11.22
N ALA A 197 -0.25 12.03 9.96
CA ALA A 197 0.96 11.76 9.20
C ALA A 197 0.81 12.30 7.78
N THR A 198 1.90 12.72 7.17
CA THR A 198 1.97 13.06 5.76
C THR A 198 2.75 12.02 4.99
N ASN A 199 2.32 11.70 3.77
CA ASN A 199 3.02 10.81 2.86
C ASN A 199 2.67 11.22 1.43
N MET A 200 3.47 12.10 0.87
CA MET A 200 3.28 12.67 -0.47
C MET A 200 4.24 12.01 -1.44
N PRO A 201 3.77 11.51 -2.59
CA PRO A 201 4.64 10.94 -3.60
C PRO A 201 5.36 12.03 -4.40
N PRO A 202 6.56 11.73 -4.94
CA PRO A 202 7.23 12.60 -5.89
C PRO A 202 6.58 12.57 -7.28
N HIS A 203 6.83 13.62 -8.10
CA HIS A 203 6.30 13.77 -9.46
C HIS A 203 7.37 14.26 -10.43
N ASN A 204 7.12 14.08 -11.71
CA ASN A 204 7.99 14.62 -12.77
C ASN A 204 7.89 16.15 -12.81
N ILE A 205 9.06 16.82 -12.86
CA ILE A 205 9.15 18.29 -12.81
C ILE A 205 8.50 18.94 -14.03
N SER A 206 8.68 18.40 -15.23
CA SER A 206 8.08 18.94 -16.47
C SER A 206 6.55 18.90 -16.40
N GLU A 207 5.98 17.76 -15.95
CA GLU A 207 4.53 17.60 -15.80
C GLU A 207 3.95 18.59 -14.77
N VAL A 208 4.62 18.75 -13.63
CA VAL A 208 4.15 19.65 -12.56
C VAL A 208 4.26 21.12 -12.99
N LEU A 209 5.35 21.51 -13.68
CA LEU A 209 5.50 22.88 -14.17
C LEU A 209 4.48 23.21 -15.26
N ASP A 210 4.15 22.27 -16.16
CA ASP A 210 3.07 22.46 -17.13
C ASP A 210 1.71 22.67 -16.43
N GLY A 211 1.43 21.88 -15.37
CA GLY A 211 0.26 22.08 -14.53
C GLY A 211 0.25 23.45 -13.81
N CYS A 212 1.40 23.94 -13.35
CA CYS A 212 1.53 25.28 -12.75
C CYS A 212 1.27 26.39 -13.79
N ILE A 213 1.82 26.28 -14.99
CA ILE A 213 1.61 27.23 -16.10
C ILE A 213 0.12 27.24 -16.48
N ALA A 214 -0.50 26.07 -16.63
CA ALA A 214 -1.94 25.96 -16.92
C ALA A 214 -2.81 26.61 -15.84
N MET A 215 -2.42 26.51 -14.55
CA MET A 215 -3.12 27.18 -13.45
C MET A 215 -2.91 28.71 -13.45
N VAL A 216 -1.76 29.22 -13.87
CA VAL A 216 -1.53 30.67 -14.04
C VAL A 216 -2.45 31.22 -15.12
N ASP A 217 -2.64 30.49 -16.23
CA ASP A 217 -3.54 30.89 -17.32
C ASP A 217 -5.02 30.75 -16.93
N ASN A 218 -5.40 29.67 -16.23
CA ASN A 218 -6.76 29.43 -15.76
C ASN A 218 -6.78 29.12 -14.25
N PRO A 219 -7.01 30.13 -13.38
CA PRO A 219 -7.06 29.93 -11.93
C PRO A 219 -8.19 29.00 -11.46
N ASP A 220 -9.21 28.78 -12.29
CA ASP A 220 -10.36 27.91 -11.99
C ASP A 220 -10.25 26.51 -12.58
N ILE A 221 -9.08 26.14 -13.11
CA ILE A 221 -8.79 24.81 -13.66
C ILE A 221 -9.19 23.70 -12.69
N THR A 222 -9.84 22.66 -13.21
CA THR A 222 -10.30 21.50 -12.42
C THR A 222 -9.18 20.49 -12.19
N VAL A 223 -9.41 19.55 -11.26
CA VAL A 223 -8.44 18.46 -11.03
C VAL A 223 -8.31 17.55 -12.26
N ASP A 224 -9.43 17.27 -12.94
CA ASP A 224 -9.42 16.42 -14.15
C ASP A 224 -8.64 17.05 -15.31
N GLU A 225 -8.72 18.37 -15.49
CA GLU A 225 -7.92 19.11 -16.47
C GLU A 225 -6.44 19.12 -16.07
N LEU A 226 -6.11 19.29 -14.78
CA LEU A 226 -4.74 19.23 -14.28
C LEU A 226 -4.12 17.83 -14.48
N MET A 227 -4.91 16.77 -14.41
CA MET A 227 -4.45 15.39 -14.67
C MET A 227 -4.04 15.15 -16.12
N GLN A 228 -4.37 16.02 -17.05
CA GLN A 228 -3.85 15.97 -18.43
C GLN A 228 -2.36 16.34 -18.46
N TYR A 229 -1.92 17.20 -17.56
CA TYR A 229 -0.52 17.63 -17.41
C TYR A 229 0.21 16.73 -16.39
N VAL A 230 -0.28 16.65 -15.16
CA VAL A 230 0.28 15.83 -14.07
C VAL A 230 -0.38 14.45 -14.07
N LYS A 231 0.18 13.53 -14.82
CA LYS A 231 -0.46 12.23 -15.11
C LYS A 231 -0.55 11.32 -13.89
N ALA A 232 0.56 11.16 -13.17
CA ALA A 232 0.67 10.29 -11.99
C ALA A 232 1.97 10.62 -11.21
N PRO A 233 2.16 10.10 -9.98
CA PRO A 233 3.46 10.12 -9.31
C PRO A 233 4.60 9.59 -10.18
N ASP A 234 5.82 10.08 -9.95
CA ASP A 234 7.04 9.67 -10.66
C ASP A 234 8.13 9.35 -9.63
N PHE A 235 8.35 8.07 -9.38
CA PHE A 235 9.25 7.62 -8.33
C PHE A 235 10.71 7.57 -8.81
N PRO A 236 11.68 7.91 -7.95
CA PRO A 236 13.10 7.91 -8.32
C PRO A 236 13.63 6.51 -8.70
N THR A 237 13.01 5.45 -8.16
CA THR A 237 13.38 4.05 -8.42
C THR A 237 12.71 3.44 -9.65
N GLY A 238 11.93 4.22 -10.41
CA GLY A 238 11.24 3.75 -11.63
C GLY A 238 10.07 2.82 -11.34
N GLY A 239 10.00 1.69 -12.05
CA GLY A 239 8.93 0.71 -11.96
C GLY A 239 7.65 1.13 -12.65
N PHE A 240 6.54 0.47 -12.30
CA PHE A 240 5.22 0.72 -12.89
C PHE A 240 4.24 1.21 -11.84
N ILE A 241 3.38 2.16 -12.22
CA ILE A 241 2.11 2.44 -11.53
C ILE A 241 1.04 1.58 -12.18
N TYR A 242 0.37 0.75 -11.39
CA TYR A 242 -0.62 -0.21 -11.85
C TYR A 242 -2.04 0.24 -11.51
N GLY A 243 -2.77 0.69 -12.54
CA GLY A 243 -4.11 1.26 -12.41
C GLY A 243 -4.14 2.71 -11.95
N MET A 244 -5.09 3.48 -12.48
CA MET A 244 -5.21 4.92 -12.24
C MET A 244 -6.22 5.33 -11.17
N SER A 245 -7.05 4.39 -10.67
CA SER A 245 -8.12 4.70 -9.71
C SER A 245 -7.59 5.31 -8.40
N GLY A 246 -6.52 4.73 -7.85
CA GLY A 246 -5.91 5.24 -6.63
C GLY A 246 -5.15 6.56 -6.82
N VAL A 247 -4.63 6.84 -8.03
CA VAL A 247 -4.03 8.12 -8.38
C VAL A 247 -5.10 9.21 -8.47
N ARG A 248 -6.23 8.93 -9.16
CA ARG A 248 -7.37 9.85 -9.26
C ARG A 248 -7.92 10.19 -7.88
N GLU A 249 -8.17 9.17 -7.03
CA GLU A 249 -8.63 9.37 -5.66
C GLU A 249 -7.67 10.26 -4.87
N ALA A 250 -6.36 10.04 -4.99
CA ALA A 250 -5.34 10.84 -4.32
C ALA A 250 -5.34 12.31 -4.79
N TYR A 251 -5.54 12.56 -6.08
CA TYR A 251 -5.54 13.90 -6.65
C TYR A 251 -6.82 14.67 -6.36
N GLU A 252 -7.98 14.01 -6.29
CA GLU A 252 -9.27 14.62 -5.95
C GLU A 252 -9.41 14.90 -4.45
N THR A 253 -8.98 13.97 -3.60
CA THR A 253 -9.27 14.03 -2.15
C THR A 253 -8.05 14.33 -1.28
N GLY A 254 -6.84 14.27 -1.81
CA GLY A 254 -5.58 14.29 -1.07
C GLY A 254 -5.24 12.96 -0.37
N ARG A 255 -6.04 11.90 -0.58
CA ARG A 255 -5.81 10.56 -0.04
C ARG A 255 -6.11 9.52 -1.09
N GLY A 256 -5.27 8.49 -1.17
CA GLY A 256 -5.47 7.41 -2.12
C GLY A 256 -4.43 6.31 -1.94
N ARG A 257 -4.58 5.24 -2.70
CA ARG A 257 -3.66 4.10 -2.68
C ARG A 257 -3.12 3.84 -4.08
N VAL A 258 -1.88 4.23 -4.32
CA VAL A 258 -1.17 3.99 -5.59
C VAL A 258 -0.49 2.62 -5.52
N ILE A 259 -0.77 1.75 -6.49
CA ILE A 259 -0.13 0.44 -6.59
C ILE A 259 1.12 0.59 -7.45
N MET A 260 2.25 0.17 -6.92
CA MET A 260 3.55 0.16 -7.60
C MET A 260 3.99 -1.27 -7.86
N ARG A 261 4.54 -1.54 -9.03
CA ARG A 261 5.16 -2.83 -9.41
C ARG A 261 6.59 -2.63 -9.85
N ALA A 262 7.42 -3.63 -9.55
CA ALA A 262 8.77 -3.75 -10.07
C ALA A 262 8.76 -3.87 -11.59
N ARG A 263 9.79 -3.36 -12.26
CA ARG A 263 10.06 -3.68 -13.68
C ARG A 263 10.69 -5.06 -13.75
N THR A 264 10.04 -5.95 -14.46
CA THR A 264 10.46 -7.34 -14.57
C THR A 264 10.42 -7.80 -16.03
N GLU A 265 11.40 -8.59 -16.41
CA GLU A 265 11.50 -9.19 -17.73
C GLU A 265 11.69 -10.71 -17.57
N ILE A 266 11.13 -11.50 -18.50
CA ILE A 266 11.33 -12.95 -18.53
C ILE A 266 12.31 -13.26 -19.66
N GLU A 267 13.49 -13.69 -19.28
CA GLU A 267 14.52 -14.18 -20.20
C GLU A 267 14.35 -15.69 -20.41
N THR A 268 13.94 -16.10 -21.60
CA THR A 268 13.79 -17.52 -21.95
C THR A 268 15.14 -18.11 -22.29
N GLY A 269 15.58 -19.10 -21.53
CA GLY A 269 16.85 -19.79 -21.73
C GLY A 269 16.70 -21.22 -22.25
N PRO A 270 17.73 -21.80 -22.83
CA PRO A 270 17.68 -23.18 -23.39
C PRO A 270 17.49 -24.27 -22.35
N GLN A 271 17.77 -24.02 -21.09
CA GLN A 271 17.65 -24.98 -19.99
C GLN A 271 16.54 -24.60 -18.99
N HIS A 272 16.37 -23.31 -18.69
CA HIS A 272 15.39 -22.77 -17.76
C HIS A 272 15.19 -21.27 -18.02
N ASP A 273 14.01 -20.79 -17.71
CA ASP A 273 13.65 -19.37 -17.78
C ASP A 273 14.18 -18.64 -16.56
N LYS A 274 14.39 -17.32 -16.71
CA LYS A 274 14.80 -16.42 -15.64
C LYS A 274 13.84 -15.24 -15.55
N ILE A 275 13.48 -14.84 -14.36
CA ILE A 275 12.82 -13.57 -14.11
C ILE A 275 13.89 -12.58 -13.67
N VAL A 276 14.09 -11.53 -14.44
CA VAL A 276 15.05 -10.46 -14.18
C VAL A 276 14.30 -9.24 -13.69
N VAL A 277 14.69 -8.70 -12.52
CA VAL A 277 14.12 -7.49 -11.95
C VAL A 277 15.15 -6.37 -12.06
N THR A 278 14.82 -5.33 -12.80
CA THR A 278 15.71 -4.17 -13.07
C THR A 278 15.35 -2.94 -12.23
N GLU A 279 14.08 -2.83 -11.80
CA GLU A 279 13.62 -1.73 -10.95
C GLU A 279 12.68 -2.29 -9.87
N ILE A 280 12.76 -1.75 -8.66
CA ILE A 280 11.91 -2.14 -7.51
C ILE A 280 10.99 -0.98 -7.09
N PRO A 281 9.85 -1.27 -6.46
CA PRO A 281 8.95 -0.23 -5.97
C PRO A 281 9.64 0.71 -4.97
N TYR A 282 9.22 1.97 -4.98
CA TYR A 282 9.75 3.01 -4.10
C TYR A 282 9.65 2.63 -2.62
N ASN A 283 10.66 2.95 -1.83
CA ASN A 283 10.81 2.61 -0.41
C ASN A 283 10.92 1.10 -0.10
N VAL A 284 11.22 0.26 -1.08
CA VAL A 284 11.53 -1.16 -0.86
C VAL A 284 13.04 -1.33 -0.70
N ASN A 285 13.44 -2.08 0.32
CA ASN A 285 14.83 -2.48 0.53
C ASN A 285 15.14 -3.72 -0.33
N LYS A 286 16.18 -3.61 -1.20
CA LYS A 286 16.53 -4.68 -2.16
C LYS A 286 17.01 -5.95 -1.45
N ALA A 287 17.92 -5.84 -0.50
CA ALA A 287 18.48 -6.98 0.22
C ALA A 287 17.42 -7.73 1.06
N GLU A 288 16.51 -6.99 1.74
CA GLU A 288 15.40 -7.58 2.48
C GLU A 288 14.39 -8.26 1.54
N LEU A 289 14.13 -7.69 0.37
CA LEU A 289 13.26 -8.29 -0.66
C LEU A 289 13.83 -9.64 -1.14
N ILE A 290 15.12 -9.69 -1.50
CA ILE A 290 15.80 -10.91 -1.94
C ILE A 290 15.74 -11.98 -0.85
N LYS A 291 16.06 -11.62 0.38
CA LYS A 291 16.00 -12.54 1.53
C LYS A 291 14.58 -13.06 1.74
N PHE A 292 13.58 -12.19 1.68
CA PHE A 292 12.18 -12.58 1.86
C PHE A 292 11.70 -13.54 0.75
N ILE A 293 12.13 -13.33 -0.50
CA ILE A 293 11.85 -14.27 -1.60
C ILE A 293 12.50 -15.64 -1.29
N ALA A 294 13.76 -15.65 -0.87
CA ALA A 294 14.46 -16.89 -0.50
C ALA A 294 13.78 -17.63 0.67
N ASP A 295 13.32 -16.91 1.69
CA ASP A 295 12.57 -17.48 2.81
C ASP A 295 11.26 -18.13 2.35
N LEU A 296 10.49 -17.46 1.45
CA LEU A 296 9.26 -18.02 0.87
C LEU A 296 9.52 -19.30 0.05
N VAL A 297 10.66 -19.40 -0.62
CA VAL A 297 11.07 -20.61 -1.35
C VAL A 297 11.45 -21.72 -0.37
N ALA A 298 12.22 -21.42 0.67
CA ALA A 298 12.61 -22.38 1.72
C ALA A 298 11.39 -22.94 2.47
N ASP A 299 10.42 -22.07 2.78
CA ASP A 299 9.14 -22.42 3.41
C ASP A 299 8.17 -23.16 2.44
N LYS A 300 8.56 -23.32 1.18
CA LYS A 300 7.74 -23.94 0.11
C LYS A 300 6.41 -23.22 -0.11
N ARG A 301 6.34 -21.94 0.16
CA ARG A 301 5.16 -21.10 -0.13
C ARG A 301 5.13 -20.65 -1.58
N ILE A 302 6.30 -20.47 -2.20
CA ILE A 302 6.46 -20.30 -3.65
C ILE A 302 7.27 -21.46 -4.18
N GLU A 303 6.71 -22.19 -5.12
CA GLU A 303 7.37 -23.28 -5.86
C GLU A 303 7.78 -22.80 -7.23
N GLY A 304 8.68 -23.55 -7.87
CA GLY A 304 9.13 -23.23 -9.22
C GLY A 304 10.39 -22.36 -9.28
N ILE A 305 10.90 -21.83 -8.17
CA ILE A 305 12.16 -21.10 -8.10
C ILE A 305 13.29 -22.06 -7.73
N SER A 306 14.42 -22.00 -8.45
CA SER A 306 15.61 -22.78 -8.17
C SER A 306 16.66 -22.00 -7.40
N ASN A 307 16.85 -20.71 -7.75
CA ASN A 307 17.81 -19.83 -7.13
C ASN A 307 17.38 -18.36 -7.22
N VAL A 308 17.93 -17.51 -6.36
CA VAL A 308 17.75 -16.05 -6.38
C VAL A 308 19.11 -15.40 -6.17
N ASN A 309 19.57 -14.64 -7.17
CA ASN A 309 20.88 -13.99 -7.18
C ASN A 309 20.71 -12.47 -7.28
N ASP A 310 21.58 -11.74 -6.64
CA ASP A 310 21.79 -10.31 -6.87
C ASP A 310 23.00 -10.14 -7.80
N GLU A 311 22.73 -9.70 -9.01
CA GLU A 311 23.75 -9.43 -10.05
C GLU A 311 23.89 -7.91 -10.29
N SER A 312 23.39 -7.09 -9.36
CA SER A 312 23.45 -5.62 -9.48
C SER A 312 24.90 -5.14 -9.49
N ASP A 313 25.21 -4.23 -10.40
CA ASP A 313 26.53 -3.64 -10.57
C ASP A 313 26.46 -2.12 -10.79
N ARG A 314 27.51 -1.52 -11.40
CA ARG A 314 27.55 -0.08 -11.70
C ARG A 314 26.64 0.33 -12.86
N GLU A 315 26.22 -0.62 -13.69
CA GLU A 315 25.34 -0.37 -14.84
C GLU A 315 23.87 -0.32 -14.40
N GLY A 316 23.54 -0.97 -13.25
CA GLY A 316 22.19 -0.88 -12.70
C GLY A 316 21.83 -2.03 -11.76
N MET A 317 20.59 -2.02 -11.33
CA MET A 317 20.01 -3.07 -10.53
C MET A 317 19.66 -4.28 -11.40
N ARG A 318 20.05 -5.48 -10.97
CA ARG A 318 19.70 -6.73 -11.62
C ARG A 318 19.53 -7.84 -10.59
N ILE A 319 18.28 -8.17 -10.25
CA ILE A 319 17.96 -9.33 -9.40
C ILE A 319 17.50 -10.44 -10.35
N VAL A 320 18.16 -11.60 -10.31
CA VAL A 320 17.89 -12.74 -11.18
C VAL A 320 17.26 -13.86 -10.36
N ILE A 321 16.06 -14.28 -10.77
CA ILE A 321 15.31 -15.38 -10.18
C ILE A 321 15.25 -16.53 -11.19
N ASP A 322 16.03 -17.58 -10.95
CA ASP A 322 16.07 -18.76 -11.81
C ASP A 322 14.85 -19.65 -11.59
N ILE A 323 14.15 -20.00 -12.68
CA ILE A 323 12.94 -20.80 -12.66
C ILE A 323 13.27 -22.26 -12.93
N LYS A 324 12.61 -23.22 -12.24
CA LYS A 324 12.75 -24.64 -12.50
C LYS A 324 12.16 -25.00 -13.86
N LYS A 325 12.71 -26.03 -14.50
CA LYS A 325 12.35 -26.46 -15.87
C LYS A 325 10.88 -26.85 -16.04
N ASP A 326 10.25 -27.34 -14.97
CA ASP A 326 8.86 -27.77 -14.88
C ASP A 326 7.89 -26.68 -14.40
N ALA A 327 8.36 -25.44 -14.23
CA ALA A 327 7.55 -24.35 -13.73
C ALA A 327 7.35 -23.25 -14.79
N ASN A 328 6.17 -22.64 -14.81
CA ASN A 328 5.85 -21.51 -15.67
C ASN A 328 6.30 -20.21 -15.02
N ALA A 329 7.17 -19.45 -15.71
CA ALA A 329 7.72 -18.18 -15.21
C ALA A 329 6.65 -17.13 -14.91
N ASN A 330 5.58 -17.02 -15.74
CA ASN A 330 4.49 -16.07 -15.53
C ASN A 330 3.69 -16.37 -14.25
N VAL A 331 3.42 -17.67 -13.98
CA VAL A 331 2.71 -18.10 -12.77
C VAL A 331 3.54 -17.77 -11.51
N VAL A 332 4.86 -18.02 -11.59
CA VAL A 332 5.78 -17.69 -10.49
C VAL A 332 5.84 -16.17 -10.28
N LEU A 333 5.96 -15.38 -11.35
CA LEU A 333 5.99 -13.92 -11.30
C LEU A 333 4.72 -13.36 -10.65
N ASN A 334 3.54 -13.87 -11.02
CA ASN A 334 2.28 -13.45 -10.41
C ASN A 334 2.20 -13.79 -8.91
N LYS A 335 2.73 -14.96 -8.50
CA LYS A 335 2.85 -15.30 -7.08
C LYS A 335 3.81 -14.36 -6.35
N LEU A 336 4.91 -13.99 -6.97
CA LEU A 336 5.86 -13.02 -6.43
C LEU A 336 5.21 -11.63 -6.25
N PHE A 337 4.46 -11.11 -7.21
CA PHE A 337 3.70 -9.86 -7.06
C PHE A 337 2.67 -9.93 -5.93
N LYS A 338 1.99 -11.07 -5.77
CA LYS A 338 0.97 -11.24 -4.72
C LYS A 338 1.54 -11.40 -3.32
N MET A 339 2.72 -12.01 -3.19
CA MET A 339 3.27 -12.44 -1.90
C MET A 339 4.48 -11.65 -1.44
N THR A 340 5.07 -10.79 -2.28
CA THR A 340 6.28 -10.04 -1.97
C THR A 340 6.14 -8.55 -2.25
N GLN A 341 7.15 -7.77 -1.91
CA GLN A 341 7.21 -6.33 -2.17
C GLN A 341 7.58 -5.98 -3.63
N LEU A 342 7.69 -6.96 -4.54
CA LEU A 342 7.75 -6.68 -5.98
C LEU A 342 6.49 -5.96 -6.48
N GLN A 343 5.38 -6.11 -5.78
CA GLN A 343 4.24 -5.22 -5.84
C GLN A 343 3.96 -4.67 -4.45
N SER A 344 3.96 -3.35 -4.33
CA SER A 344 3.64 -2.66 -3.08
C SER A 344 2.64 -1.54 -3.32
N SER A 345 2.08 -1.00 -2.24
CA SER A 345 1.16 0.13 -2.34
C SER A 345 1.69 1.33 -1.59
N PHE A 346 1.69 2.48 -2.25
CA PHE A 346 1.98 3.77 -1.64
C PHE A 346 0.66 4.42 -1.16
N GLY A 347 0.51 4.54 0.16
CA GLY A 347 -0.66 5.22 0.74
C GLY A 347 -0.44 6.72 0.71
N VAL A 348 -1.09 7.42 -0.21
CA VAL A 348 -1.03 8.87 -0.33
C VAL A 348 -1.82 9.53 0.79
N ASN A 349 -1.23 10.53 1.43
CA ASN A 349 -1.87 11.40 2.42
C ASN A 349 -1.22 12.78 2.36
N ASN A 350 -1.83 13.70 1.62
CA ASN A 350 -1.28 15.00 1.28
C ASN A 350 -1.55 16.04 2.38
N ILE A 351 -0.97 15.85 3.57
CA ILE A 351 -1.07 16.80 4.67
C ILE A 351 0.14 17.72 4.67
N ALA A 352 -0.10 19.03 4.50
CA ALA A 352 0.92 20.08 4.60
C ALA A 352 0.44 21.27 5.42
N LEU A 353 1.37 22.17 5.78
CA LEU A 353 1.06 23.40 6.48
C LEU A 353 0.67 24.48 5.49
N VAL A 354 -0.54 25.01 5.64
CA VAL A 354 -1.02 26.20 4.92
C VAL A 354 -1.21 27.32 5.95
N LYS A 355 -0.40 28.36 5.86
CA LYS A 355 -0.40 29.48 6.84
C LYS A 355 -0.30 28.95 8.30
N GLY A 356 0.60 27.99 8.54
CA GLY A 356 0.85 27.41 9.87
C GLY A 356 -0.20 26.41 10.37
N ARG A 357 -1.20 26.04 9.55
CA ARG A 357 -2.24 25.07 9.91
C ARG A 357 -2.16 23.82 9.03
N PRO A 358 -2.23 22.62 9.62
CA PRO A 358 -2.23 21.39 8.83
C PRO A 358 -3.54 21.24 8.05
N LYS A 359 -3.41 20.98 6.75
CA LYS A 359 -4.55 20.75 5.83
C LYS A 359 -4.22 19.56 4.91
N CYS A 360 -5.20 18.70 4.66
CA CYS A 360 -5.13 17.72 3.59
C CYS A 360 -5.49 18.44 2.27
N LEU A 361 -4.58 18.38 1.30
CA LEU A 361 -4.66 19.15 0.06
C LEU A 361 -4.84 18.20 -1.13
N ASN A 362 -5.73 18.57 -2.04
CA ASN A 362 -5.85 17.94 -3.34
C ASN A 362 -4.80 18.51 -4.31
N LEU A 363 -4.68 17.95 -5.53
CA LEU A 363 -3.68 18.37 -6.52
C LEU A 363 -3.81 19.86 -6.86
N ARG A 364 -5.02 20.34 -7.10
CA ARG A 364 -5.28 21.76 -7.43
C ARG A 364 -4.84 22.68 -6.29
N GLU A 365 -5.16 22.34 -5.05
CA GLU A 365 -4.78 23.13 -3.88
C GLU A 365 -3.25 23.17 -3.66
N LEU A 366 -2.55 22.05 -3.92
CA LEU A 366 -1.09 21.97 -3.84
C LEU A 366 -0.42 22.90 -4.86
N ILE A 367 -0.83 22.83 -6.13
CA ILE A 367 -0.32 23.70 -7.20
C ILE A 367 -0.67 25.15 -6.90
N LYS A 368 -1.88 25.44 -6.44
CA LYS A 368 -2.31 26.79 -6.08
C LYS A 368 -1.45 27.40 -4.97
N CYS A 369 -1.13 26.65 -3.92
CA CYS A 369 -0.27 27.14 -2.85
C CYS A 369 1.11 27.56 -3.36
N PHE A 370 1.67 26.81 -4.30
CA PHE A 370 2.94 27.15 -4.92
C PHE A 370 2.84 28.35 -5.86
N VAL A 371 1.83 28.42 -6.74
CA VAL A 371 1.62 29.54 -7.67
C VAL A 371 1.36 30.83 -6.91
N ASP A 372 0.52 30.81 -5.90
CA ASP A 372 0.26 31.97 -5.03
C ASP A 372 1.57 32.45 -4.34
N HIS A 373 2.42 31.52 -3.88
CA HIS A 373 3.71 31.84 -3.30
C HIS A 373 4.67 32.47 -4.35
N ARG A 374 4.73 31.93 -5.58
CA ARG A 374 5.54 32.51 -6.65
C ARG A 374 5.10 33.93 -6.96
N HIS A 375 3.80 34.20 -7.04
CA HIS A 375 3.25 35.51 -7.24
C HIS A 375 3.74 36.51 -6.15
N ASP A 376 3.65 36.13 -4.88
CA ASP A 376 4.12 36.94 -3.76
C ASP A 376 5.63 37.21 -3.85
N VAL A 377 6.44 36.19 -4.19
CA VAL A 377 7.89 36.32 -4.36
C VAL A 377 8.25 37.27 -5.49
N VAL A 378 7.59 37.16 -6.66
CA VAL A 378 7.82 38.04 -7.82
C VAL A 378 7.47 39.46 -7.48
N ILE A 379 6.32 39.73 -6.84
CA ILE A 379 5.93 41.07 -6.42
C ILE A 379 6.94 41.66 -5.43
N ARG A 380 7.33 40.95 -4.40
CA ARG A 380 8.27 41.41 -3.36
C ARG A 380 9.64 41.70 -3.98
N ARG A 381 10.16 40.81 -4.82
CA ARG A 381 11.41 40.99 -5.56
C ARG A 381 11.36 42.21 -6.45
N THR A 382 10.29 42.37 -7.24
CA THR A 382 10.11 43.50 -8.16
C THR A 382 10.04 44.82 -7.39
N LYS A 383 9.37 44.87 -6.24
CA LYS A 383 9.37 46.07 -5.38
C LYS A 383 10.76 46.42 -4.87
N HIS A 384 11.51 45.42 -4.38
CA HIS A 384 12.87 45.59 -3.91
C HIS A 384 13.77 46.12 -5.04
N ASP A 385 13.74 45.45 -6.22
CA ASP A 385 14.57 45.85 -7.37
C ASP A 385 14.18 47.23 -7.90
N LEU A 386 12.89 47.61 -7.84
CA LEU A 386 12.39 48.92 -8.20
C LEU A 386 12.90 50.00 -7.23
N GLU A 387 12.85 49.74 -5.91
CA GLU A 387 13.37 50.66 -4.92
C GLU A 387 14.87 50.89 -5.08
N GLU A 388 15.66 49.83 -5.29
CA GLU A 388 17.10 49.95 -5.51
C GLU A 388 17.40 50.66 -6.84
N ALA A 389 16.64 50.38 -7.91
CA ALA A 389 16.76 51.05 -9.18
C ALA A 389 16.44 52.56 -9.05
N LYS A 390 15.37 52.90 -8.34
CA LYS A 390 15.01 54.32 -8.05
C LYS A 390 16.08 55.03 -7.24
N LYS A 391 16.61 54.40 -6.18
CA LYS A 391 17.73 54.94 -5.39
C LYS A 391 18.96 55.20 -6.25
N ARG A 392 19.30 54.26 -7.14
CA ARG A 392 20.44 54.38 -8.03
C ARG A 392 20.21 55.50 -9.09
N ALA A 393 19.01 55.54 -9.72
CA ALA A 393 18.63 56.58 -10.68
C ALA A 393 18.70 57.98 -10.07
N HIS A 394 18.20 58.14 -8.85
CA HIS A 394 18.24 59.37 -8.08
C HIS A 394 19.68 59.87 -7.84
N ILE A 395 20.60 58.95 -7.50
CA ILE A 395 22.02 59.32 -7.38
C ILE A 395 22.61 59.70 -8.73
N LEU A 396 22.30 58.95 -9.81
CA LEU A 396 22.79 59.25 -11.16
C LEU A 396 22.29 60.58 -11.68
N GLU A 397 21.03 60.96 -11.40
CA GLU A 397 20.47 62.26 -11.75
C GLU A 397 21.32 63.42 -11.15
N GLY A 398 21.65 63.29 -9.85
CA GLY A 398 22.54 64.28 -9.21
C GLY A 398 23.93 64.31 -9.83
N LEU A 399 24.50 63.12 -10.18
CA LEU A 399 25.83 63.08 -10.85
C LEU A 399 25.81 63.60 -12.26
N ILE A 400 24.73 63.51 -13.03
CA ILE A 400 24.53 64.07 -14.35
C ILE A 400 24.46 65.62 -14.25
N ILE A 401 23.65 66.16 -13.31
CA ILE A 401 23.58 67.61 -13.06
C ILE A 401 24.98 68.18 -12.72
N ALA A 402 25.73 67.43 -11.89
CA ALA A 402 27.10 67.82 -11.54
C ALA A 402 28.05 67.72 -12.72
N SER A 403 27.91 66.76 -13.59
CA SER A 403 28.72 66.56 -14.79
C SER A 403 28.49 67.67 -15.83
N ASP A 404 27.22 68.07 -16.03
CA ASP A 404 26.84 69.09 -16.95
C ASP A 404 27.26 70.47 -16.48
N ASN A 405 27.49 70.67 -15.19
CA ASN A 405 27.88 71.88 -14.55
C ASN A 405 29.23 71.83 -13.83
N ILE A 406 30.19 71.13 -14.41
CA ILE A 406 31.39 70.69 -13.74
C ILE A 406 32.27 71.79 -13.18
N ASP A 407 32.41 72.87 -13.90
CA ASP A 407 33.24 74.01 -13.49
C ASP A 407 32.69 74.71 -12.24
N GLU A 408 31.38 74.78 -12.14
CA GLU A 408 30.73 75.41 -10.99
C GLU A 408 30.75 74.47 -9.75
N VAL A 409 30.60 73.18 -9.98
CA VAL A 409 30.73 72.13 -8.91
C VAL A 409 32.13 72.11 -8.33
N ILE A 410 33.16 72.20 -9.19
CA ILE A 410 34.57 72.27 -8.78
C ILE A 410 34.83 73.58 -8.00
N ARG A 411 34.27 74.64 -8.45
CA ARG A 411 34.39 75.95 -7.76
C ARG A 411 33.81 75.85 -6.34
N ILE A 412 32.61 75.36 -6.16
CA ILE A 412 31.93 75.19 -4.87
C ILE A 412 32.75 74.32 -3.93
N ILE A 413 33.21 73.18 -4.43
CA ILE A 413 34.00 72.23 -3.61
C ILE A 413 35.34 72.82 -3.19
N LYS A 414 36.02 73.56 -4.08
CA LYS A 414 37.29 74.20 -3.76
C LYS A 414 37.18 75.39 -2.78
N THR A 415 36.04 76.14 -2.77
CA THR A 415 35.81 77.26 -1.89
C THR A 415 35.25 76.90 -0.52
N ALA A 416 34.71 75.69 -0.39
CA ALA A 416 34.16 75.13 0.87
C ALA A 416 35.29 74.95 1.89
N LYS A 417 35.00 75.19 3.16
CA LYS A 417 35.93 74.97 4.30
C LYS A 417 35.88 73.61 4.86
N SER A 418 34.79 72.91 4.64
CA SER A 418 34.58 71.53 5.08
C SER A 418 33.76 70.74 4.07
N PRO A 419 33.81 69.40 4.09
CA PRO A 419 32.92 68.57 3.24
C PRO A 419 31.43 68.87 3.47
N ALA A 420 31.03 69.18 4.70
CA ALA A 420 29.66 69.54 5.03
C ALA A 420 29.25 70.86 4.36
N ASP A 421 30.15 71.92 4.34
CA ASP A 421 29.88 73.17 3.64
C ASP A 421 29.80 72.98 2.12
N ALA A 422 30.58 72.06 1.56
CA ALA A 422 30.50 71.70 0.14
C ALA A 422 29.16 71.06 -0.20
N ILE A 423 28.70 70.09 0.62
CA ILE A 423 27.38 69.48 0.46
C ILE A 423 26.27 70.48 0.53
N GLN A 424 26.29 71.41 1.52
CA GLN A 424 25.26 72.41 1.67
C GLN A 424 25.28 73.36 0.47
N GLY A 425 26.46 73.82 0.01
CA GLY A 425 26.61 74.69 -1.14
C GLY A 425 26.10 74.07 -2.45
N LEU A 426 26.27 72.75 -2.64
CA LEU A 426 25.73 72.04 -3.78
C LEU A 426 24.21 71.93 -3.71
N MET A 427 23.68 71.60 -2.52
CA MET A 427 22.24 71.57 -2.29
C MET A 427 21.54 72.86 -2.59
N ASP A 428 22.07 73.98 -2.07
CA ASP A 428 21.49 75.33 -2.24
C ASP A 428 21.55 75.78 -3.71
N ARG A 429 22.60 75.38 -4.43
CA ARG A 429 22.82 75.89 -5.81
C ARG A 429 22.08 75.09 -6.87
N PHE A 430 22.02 73.77 -6.75
CA PHE A 430 21.46 72.88 -7.77
C PHE A 430 20.15 72.24 -7.35
N THR A 431 19.60 72.61 -6.17
CA THR A 431 18.36 72.06 -5.62
C THR A 431 18.44 70.48 -5.44
N LEU A 432 19.64 70.07 -5.04
CA LEU A 432 19.93 68.62 -4.77
C LEU A 432 19.56 68.26 -3.34
N ASP A 433 19.33 67.04 -3.08
CA ASP A 433 19.23 66.53 -1.73
C ASP A 433 20.61 66.12 -1.15
N GLU A 434 20.65 65.82 0.14
CA GLU A 434 21.89 65.45 0.86
C GLU A 434 22.58 64.21 0.27
N ILE A 435 21.80 63.21 -0.18
CA ILE A 435 22.30 61.97 -0.74
C ILE A 435 23.01 62.22 -2.08
N GLN A 436 22.37 63.02 -2.96
CA GLN A 436 22.94 63.42 -4.25
C GLN A 436 24.17 64.30 -4.07
N ALA A 437 24.10 65.35 -3.19
CA ALA A 437 25.22 66.24 -2.93
C ALA A 437 26.43 65.47 -2.33
N LYS A 438 26.19 64.50 -1.45
CA LYS A 438 27.23 63.61 -0.86
C LYS A 438 27.89 62.74 -1.94
N ALA A 439 27.10 62.15 -2.84
CA ALA A 439 27.61 61.35 -3.95
C ALA A 439 28.47 62.16 -4.90
N ILE A 440 28.15 63.46 -5.12
CA ILE A 440 28.96 64.39 -5.95
C ILE A 440 30.28 64.70 -5.25
N VAL A 441 30.30 64.99 -3.96
CA VAL A 441 31.54 65.26 -3.21
C VAL A 441 32.45 64.04 -3.17
N GLU A 442 31.89 62.83 -3.11
CA GLU A 442 32.64 61.56 -3.13
C GLU A 442 33.06 61.09 -4.53
N MET A 443 32.65 61.83 -5.59
CA MET A 443 32.95 61.48 -6.99
C MET A 443 34.45 61.55 -7.29
N ARG A 444 34.96 60.54 -7.99
CA ARG A 444 36.37 60.47 -8.37
C ARG A 444 36.65 61.32 -9.62
N LEU A 445 37.78 61.98 -9.65
CA LEU A 445 38.18 62.84 -10.79
C LEU A 445 38.18 62.16 -12.17
N ARG A 446 38.41 60.86 -12.20
CA ARG A 446 38.34 60.08 -13.46
C ARG A 446 36.92 60.01 -14.06
N GLN A 447 35.88 60.21 -13.25
CA GLN A 447 34.48 60.16 -13.69
C GLN A 447 34.05 61.44 -14.40
N LEU A 448 34.91 62.44 -14.44
CA LEU A 448 34.70 63.75 -15.11
C LEU A 448 35.12 63.72 -16.57
N THR A 449 35.56 62.64 -17.13
CA THR A 449 35.95 62.55 -18.58
C THR A 449 34.70 62.44 -19.46
N ALA A 450 34.72 62.94 -20.68
CA ALA A 450 33.62 62.95 -21.64
C ALA A 450 33.08 61.49 -21.86
N LEU A 451 34.02 60.49 -21.97
CA LEU A 451 33.61 59.08 -22.10
C LEU A 451 32.80 58.59 -20.92
N MET A 452 33.10 59.05 -19.71
CA MET A 452 32.37 58.65 -18.50
C MET A 452 31.02 59.38 -18.38
N GLN A 453 30.91 60.65 -18.93
CA GLN A 453 29.64 61.37 -19.05
C GLN A 453 28.64 60.62 -19.93
N ASP A 454 29.06 60.12 -21.09
CA ASP A 454 28.22 59.32 -21.96
C ASP A 454 27.80 58.01 -21.27
N GLN A 455 28.70 57.39 -20.50
CA GLN A 455 28.39 56.18 -19.74
C GLN A 455 27.35 56.46 -18.63
N LEU A 456 27.42 57.59 -17.93
CA LEU A 456 26.42 57.94 -16.91
C LEU A 456 25.03 58.18 -17.53
N HIS A 457 24.96 58.85 -18.67
CA HIS A 457 23.70 59.03 -19.39
C HIS A 457 23.13 57.72 -19.91
N ASN A 458 23.96 56.83 -20.45
CA ASN A 458 23.52 55.52 -20.89
C ASN A 458 23.04 54.68 -19.73
N GLU A 459 23.79 54.65 -18.60
CA GLU A 459 23.38 53.90 -17.37
C GLU A 459 22.03 54.42 -16.85
N TYR A 460 21.82 55.77 -16.87
CA TYR A 460 20.59 56.40 -16.45
C TYR A 460 19.39 55.97 -17.33
N ASN A 461 19.59 56.02 -18.67
CA ASN A 461 18.55 55.66 -19.62
C ASN A 461 18.17 54.15 -19.51
N GLU A 462 19.17 53.29 -19.39
CA GLU A 462 18.96 51.85 -19.18
C GLU A 462 18.20 51.60 -17.86
N LEU A 463 18.57 52.35 -16.82
CA LEU A 463 17.94 52.21 -15.51
C LEU A 463 16.50 52.75 -15.51
N MET A 464 16.22 53.86 -16.23
CA MET A 464 14.85 54.36 -16.41
C MET A 464 13.98 53.36 -17.16
N ALA A 465 14.47 52.79 -18.25
CA ALA A 465 13.77 51.71 -18.95
C ALA A 465 13.49 50.51 -18.05
N LYS A 466 14.44 50.14 -17.18
CA LYS A 466 14.27 49.08 -16.17
C LYS A 466 13.21 49.44 -15.12
N ILE A 467 13.20 50.70 -14.64
CA ILE A 467 12.21 51.23 -13.70
C ILE A 467 10.80 51.12 -14.31
N ASP A 468 10.64 51.57 -15.55
CA ASP A 468 9.36 51.53 -16.27
C ASP A 468 8.89 50.07 -16.46
N TYR A 469 9.81 49.14 -16.79
CA TYR A 469 9.50 47.72 -16.90
C TYR A 469 9.07 47.13 -15.54
N LEU A 470 9.84 47.36 -14.47
CA LEU A 470 9.52 46.85 -13.12
C LEU A 470 8.20 47.47 -12.59
N GLN A 471 7.95 48.75 -12.87
CA GLN A 471 6.69 49.40 -12.51
C GLN A 471 5.52 48.74 -13.26
N SER A 472 5.70 48.44 -14.56
CA SER A 472 4.65 47.80 -15.37
C SER A 472 4.28 46.42 -14.89
N ILE A 473 5.21 45.64 -14.26
CA ILE A 473 4.92 44.34 -13.64
C ILE A 473 4.02 44.51 -12.39
N LEU A 474 4.21 45.60 -11.63
CA LEU A 474 3.42 45.83 -10.43
C LEU A 474 2.02 46.41 -10.74
N ASP A 475 1.89 47.17 -11.83
CA ASP A 475 0.66 47.85 -12.22
C ASP A 475 -0.27 46.93 -13.06
N ASP A 476 0.31 45.96 -13.81
CA ASP A 476 -0.43 45.05 -14.69
C ASP A 476 -0.32 43.59 -14.21
N PRO A 477 -1.42 43.02 -13.67
CA PRO A 477 -1.44 41.62 -13.24
C PRO A 477 -1.11 40.61 -14.36
N GLU A 478 -1.46 40.91 -15.63
CA GLU A 478 -1.17 40.00 -16.74
C GLU A 478 0.34 39.91 -17.02
N LYS A 479 1.04 41.04 -16.97
CA LYS A 479 2.50 41.06 -17.07
C LYS A 479 3.18 40.26 -15.92
N CYS A 480 2.64 40.39 -14.72
CA CYS A 480 3.14 39.57 -13.61
C CYS A 480 2.98 38.05 -13.88
N LYS A 481 1.85 37.63 -14.46
CA LYS A 481 1.63 36.25 -14.88
C LYS A 481 2.60 35.82 -15.98
N GLU A 482 2.86 36.64 -16.97
CA GLU A 482 3.86 36.38 -18.02
C GLU A 482 5.25 36.14 -17.43
N VAL A 483 5.71 37.02 -16.53
CA VAL A 483 7.00 36.83 -15.83
C VAL A 483 7.05 35.49 -15.06
N ILE A 484 5.97 35.13 -14.36
CA ILE A 484 5.91 33.85 -13.65
C ILE A 484 5.99 32.66 -14.62
N LYS A 485 5.27 32.73 -15.76
CA LYS A 485 5.32 31.67 -16.79
C LYS A 485 6.70 31.53 -17.40
N ASP A 486 7.35 32.63 -17.74
CA ASP A 486 8.70 32.64 -18.32
C ASP A 486 9.73 32.04 -17.34
N GLU A 487 9.60 32.33 -16.04
CA GLU A 487 10.46 31.77 -15.02
C GLU A 487 10.22 30.24 -14.87
N LEU A 488 8.96 29.81 -14.83
CA LEU A 488 8.61 28.37 -14.77
C LEU A 488 9.08 27.63 -16.01
N GLN A 489 8.96 28.25 -17.21
CA GLN A 489 9.47 27.67 -18.45
C GLN A 489 11.00 27.57 -18.42
N THR A 490 11.70 28.59 -17.93
CA THR A 490 13.17 28.57 -17.76
C THR A 490 13.62 27.44 -16.83
N VAL A 491 12.87 27.22 -15.74
CA VAL A 491 13.13 26.09 -14.82
C VAL A 491 12.88 24.76 -15.50
N LYS A 492 11.81 24.63 -16.30
CA LYS A 492 11.51 23.42 -17.08
C LYS A 492 12.61 23.12 -18.09
N ASP A 493 13.08 24.12 -18.82
CA ASP A 493 14.14 23.95 -19.82
C ASP A 493 15.48 23.55 -19.17
N LYS A 494 15.72 23.98 -17.93
CA LYS A 494 16.95 23.71 -17.19
C LYS A 494 16.97 22.34 -16.49
N TYR A 495 15.84 21.88 -15.95
CA TYR A 495 15.74 20.70 -15.08
C TYR A 495 14.77 19.65 -15.58
N GLY A 496 14.04 19.91 -16.67
CA GLY A 496 13.09 18.96 -17.25
C GLY A 496 13.76 17.67 -17.68
N ASP A 497 13.17 16.56 -17.33
CA ASP A 497 13.60 15.22 -17.68
C ASP A 497 12.39 14.33 -18.03
N GLU A 498 12.68 13.13 -18.54
CA GLU A 498 11.66 12.13 -18.82
C GLU A 498 11.17 11.45 -17.55
N ARG A 499 9.95 10.98 -17.63
CA ARG A 499 9.32 10.19 -16.55
C ARG A 499 10.09 8.88 -16.34
N LYS A 500 10.40 8.54 -15.09
CA LYS A 500 11.04 7.27 -14.71
C LYS A 500 10.03 6.15 -14.52
N THR A 501 8.88 6.46 -13.86
CA THR A 501 7.85 5.47 -13.56
C THR A 501 6.84 5.39 -14.69
N GLU A 502 6.65 4.23 -15.27
CA GLU A 502 5.70 3.98 -16.35
C GLU A 502 4.29 3.75 -15.80
N ILE A 503 3.28 4.15 -16.57
CA ILE A 503 1.86 4.01 -16.18
C ILE A 503 1.24 2.87 -16.98
N VAL A 504 0.76 1.83 -16.27
CA VAL A 504 0.07 0.68 -16.87
C VAL A 504 -1.41 0.75 -16.48
N LEU A 505 -2.29 0.78 -17.48
CA LEU A 505 -3.73 0.74 -17.24
C LEU A 505 -4.14 -0.66 -16.76
N ALA A 506 -5.01 -0.73 -15.76
CA ALA A 506 -5.41 -1.99 -15.11
C ALA A 506 -6.26 -2.95 -16.02
N SER A 507 -6.42 -2.62 -17.30
CA SER A 507 -7.16 -3.44 -18.25
C SER A 507 -6.43 -4.71 -18.71
N GLU A 508 -5.16 -4.88 -18.34
CA GLU A 508 -4.36 -6.08 -18.58
C GLU A 508 -4.01 -6.77 -17.24
N GLU A 509 -4.99 -6.98 -16.36
CA GLU A 509 -4.81 -7.94 -15.29
C GLU A 509 -4.63 -9.32 -15.92
N PHE A 510 -3.40 -9.83 -15.92
CA PHE A 510 -3.18 -11.26 -16.06
C PHE A 510 -3.95 -11.98 -14.95
N ASN A 511 -5.11 -12.48 -15.31
CA ASN A 511 -5.87 -13.30 -14.38
C ASN A 511 -5.10 -14.62 -14.24
N PRO A 512 -4.64 -15.04 -13.05
CA PRO A 512 -4.00 -16.34 -12.89
C PRO A 512 -4.86 -17.50 -13.41
N GLU A 513 -6.17 -17.27 -13.52
CA GLU A 513 -7.13 -18.21 -14.06
C GLU A 513 -6.89 -18.51 -15.56
N ASP A 514 -6.35 -17.55 -16.32
CA ASP A 514 -6.07 -17.70 -17.76
C ASP A 514 -4.96 -18.75 -18.05
N PHE A 515 -4.17 -19.12 -17.03
CA PHE A 515 -3.09 -20.10 -17.15
C PHE A 515 -3.48 -21.52 -16.71
N TYR A 516 -4.69 -21.70 -16.21
CA TYR A 516 -5.22 -22.98 -15.77
C TYR A 516 -6.50 -23.30 -16.53
N ALA A 517 -6.58 -24.44 -17.21
CA ALA A 517 -7.84 -24.92 -17.74
C ALA A 517 -8.85 -25.14 -16.59
N ASP A 518 -10.11 -24.78 -16.78
CA ASP A 518 -11.15 -24.95 -15.75
C ASP A 518 -11.64 -26.41 -15.74
N GLU A 519 -10.79 -27.31 -15.28
CA GLU A 519 -11.04 -28.74 -15.19
C GLU A 519 -11.60 -29.14 -13.81
N PRO A 520 -12.46 -30.17 -13.77
CA PRO A 520 -12.97 -30.71 -12.51
C PRO A 520 -11.88 -31.49 -11.77
N MET A 521 -11.64 -31.13 -10.52
CA MET A 521 -10.65 -31.72 -9.63
C MET A 521 -11.29 -32.33 -8.40
N ILE A 522 -10.72 -33.45 -7.90
CA ILE A 522 -11.02 -33.99 -6.58
C ILE A 522 -10.03 -33.40 -5.58
N ILE A 523 -10.55 -32.74 -4.59
CA ILE A 523 -9.79 -32.24 -3.46
C ILE A 523 -9.89 -33.24 -2.32
N THR A 524 -8.74 -33.68 -1.82
CA THR A 524 -8.68 -34.57 -0.67
C THR A 524 -7.94 -33.90 0.47
N MET A 525 -8.49 -34.00 1.67
CA MET A 525 -7.87 -33.50 2.88
C MET A 525 -7.87 -34.57 3.96
N SER A 526 -6.69 -34.79 4.56
CA SER A 526 -6.51 -35.77 5.62
C SER A 526 -6.84 -35.19 7.00
N HIS A 527 -7.02 -36.09 7.98
CA HIS A 527 -7.26 -35.77 9.39
C HIS A 527 -6.15 -34.88 10.01
N LEU A 528 -4.91 -35.06 9.59
CA LEU A 528 -3.77 -34.23 10.00
C LEU A 528 -3.61 -32.95 9.17
N GLY A 529 -4.58 -32.64 8.27
CA GLY A 529 -4.61 -31.43 7.50
C GLY A 529 -3.71 -31.43 6.25
N TYR A 530 -3.37 -32.58 5.67
CA TYR A 530 -2.70 -32.63 4.36
C TYR A 530 -3.73 -32.53 3.25
N ILE A 531 -3.55 -31.55 2.36
CA ILE A 531 -4.44 -31.28 1.23
C ILE A 531 -3.74 -31.48 -0.11
N LYS A 532 -4.47 -31.96 -1.10
CA LYS A 532 -4.05 -32.03 -2.50
C LYS A 532 -5.25 -31.96 -3.43
N ARG A 533 -5.00 -31.63 -4.68
CA ARG A 533 -5.93 -31.79 -5.79
C ARG A 533 -5.47 -32.90 -6.71
N THR A 534 -6.41 -33.62 -7.30
CA THR A 534 -6.15 -34.72 -8.23
C THR A 534 -7.21 -34.65 -9.32
N PRO A 535 -6.88 -34.84 -10.61
CA PRO A 535 -7.88 -34.87 -11.69
C PRO A 535 -8.94 -35.93 -11.43
N LEU A 536 -10.20 -35.59 -11.72
CA LEU A 536 -11.33 -36.54 -11.51
C LEU A 536 -11.15 -37.86 -12.29
N THR A 537 -10.50 -37.79 -13.42
CA THR A 537 -10.22 -38.95 -14.31
C THR A 537 -9.36 -40.06 -13.67
N GLU A 538 -8.61 -39.76 -12.61
CA GLU A 538 -7.82 -40.76 -11.88
C GLU A 538 -8.67 -41.70 -10.99
N TYR A 539 -9.97 -41.43 -10.76
CA TYR A 539 -10.86 -42.20 -9.91
C TYR A 539 -11.89 -42.98 -10.73
N ARG A 540 -11.69 -44.29 -10.88
CA ARG A 540 -12.57 -45.20 -11.66
C ARG A 540 -13.80 -45.66 -10.86
N LEU A 541 -14.94 -45.87 -11.53
CA LEU A 541 -16.17 -46.46 -11.00
C LEU A 541 -15.96 -47.90 -10.58
N GLN A 542 -16.57 -48.33 -9.46
CA GLN A 542 -16.57 -49.71 -8.97
C GLN A 542 -17.97 -50.15 -8.57
N SER A 543 -18.29 -51.43 -8.77
CA SER A 543 -19.59 -51.99 -8.40
C SER A 543 -19.75 -52.10 -6.87
N ARG A 544 -21.00 -52.17 -6.39
CA ARG A 544 -21.38 -52.38 -5.01
C ARG A 544 -20.72 -53.64 -4.42
N GLY A 545 -20.12 -53.55 -3.21
CA GLY A 545 -19.43 -54.66 -2.57
C GLY A 545 -17.98 -54.82 -3.01
N GLY A 546 -17.42 -53.89 -3.83
CA GLY A 546 -16.02 -53.86 -4.23
C GLY A 546 -15.07 -53.65 -3.05
N VAL A 547 -13.77 -53.93 -3.30
CA VAL A 547 -12.70 -53.85 -2.28
C VAL A 547 -12.14 -52.48 -2.11
N GLY A 548 -12.46 -51.52 -3.05
CA GLY A 548 -11.93 -50.14 -3.06
C GLY A 548 -10.48 -50.10 -3.55
N SER A 549 -9.97 -48.88 -3.75
CA SER A 549 -8.58 -48.61 -4.12
C SER A 549 -7.93 -47.67 -3.11
N LYS A 550 -6.60 -47.71 -3.00
CA LYS A 550 -5.85 -46.85 -2.06
C LYS A 550 -5.86 -45.39 -2.52
N GLY A 551 -6.47 -44.49 -1.76
CA GLY A 551 -6.65 -43.07 -2.12
C GLY A 551 -5.53 -42.16 -1.61
N SER A 552 -4.63 -42.60 -0.72
CA SER A 552 -3.46 -41.85 -0.24
C SER A 552 -2.43 -42.76 0.42
N SER A 553 -1.16 -42.36 0.44
CA SER A 553 -0.15 -42.93 1.33
C SER A 553 -0.24 -42.26 2.69
N LYS A 554 -0.28 -43.02 3.78
CA LYS A 554 -0.50 -42.48 5.14
C LYS A 554 0.72 -42.60 6.06
N ARG A 555 0.76 -41.73 7.10
CA ARG A 555 1.43 -41.99 8.38
C ARG A 555 0.55 -42.94 9.20
N GLU A 556 1.09 -43.63 10.19
CA GLU A 556 0.37 -44.67 10.95
C GLU A 556 -0.96 -44.23 11.58
N GLU A 557 -1.20 -42.90 11.76
CA GLU A 557 -2.36 -42.34 12.42
C GLU A 557 -3.19 -41.37 11.54
N ASP A 558 -2.91 -41.24 10.21
CA ASP A 558 -3.60 -40.31 9.33
C ASP A 558 -4.56 -40.99 8.35
N PHE A 559 -5.72 -40.39 8.08
CA PHE A 559 -6.72 -40.87 7.13
C PHE A 559 -7.36 -39.70 6.40
N ILE A 560 -7.97 -39.94 5.23
CA ILE A 560 -8.70 -38.92 4.49
C ILE A 560 -10.01 -38.62 5.22
N GLU A 561 -10.20 -37.41 5.67
CA GLU A 561 -11.38 -36.96 6.41
C GLU A 561 -12.38 -36.23 5.50
N HIS A 562 -11.87 -35.42 4.57
CA HIS A 562 -12.70 -34.68 3.62
C HIS A 562 -12.28 -34.99 2.18
N ILE A 563 -13.30 -35.20 1.33
CA ILE A 563 -13.16 -35.29 -0.12
C ILE A 563 -14.32 -34.54 -0.76
N PHE A 564 -14.05 -33.74 -1.78
CA PHE A 564 -15.06 -32.99 -2.52
C PHE A 564 -14.55 -32.62 -3.91
N THR A 565 -15.47 -32.32 -4.82
CA THR A 565 -15.15 -31.87 -6.19
C THR A 565 -15.22 -30.36 -6.31
N ALA A 566 -14.34 -29.78 -7.11
CA ALA A 566 -14.33 -28.37 -7.44
C ALA A 566 -13.63 -28.14 -8.80
N SER A 567 -14.10 -27.18 -9.58
CA SER A 567 -13.38 -26.72 -10.79
C SER A 567 -12.17 -25.88 -10.41
N MET A 568 -11.18 -25.86 -11.29
CA MET A 568 -9.88 -25.20 -11.06
C MET A 568 -10.00 -23.72 -10.67
N HIS A 569 -10.97 -22.99 -11.26
CA HIS A 569 -11.18 -21.57 -11.01
C HIS A 569 -12.05 -21.25 -9.79
N ASN A 570 -12.60 -22.27 -9.10
CA ASN A 570 -13.48 -22.03 -7.97
C ASN A 570 -12.71 -21.51 -6.73
N TYR A 571 -13.41 -20.73 -5.90
CA TYR A 571 -12.99 -20.48 -4.53
C TYR A 571 -13.46 -21.61 -3.61
N ILE A 572 -12.63 -21.96 -2.64
CA ILE A 572 -13.02 -22.82 -1.53
C ILE A 572 -12.96 -21.97 -0.25
N LEU A 573 -14.08 -21.94 0.46
CA LEU A 573 -14.15 -21.38 1.81
C LEU A 573 -13.94 -22.53 2.79
N PHE A 574 -12.88 -22.46 3.57
CA PHE A 574 -12.58 -23.42 4.62
C PHE A 574 -13.04 -22.90 5.96
N PHE A 575 -13.83 -23.67 6.66
CA PHE A 575 -14.33 -23.35 8.00
C PHE A 575 -13.67 -24.25 9.02
N THR A 576 -13.15 -23.64 10.10
CA THR A 576 -12.48 -24.39 11.16
C THR A 576 -13.42 -24.71 12.32
N GLU A 577 -13.05 -25.72 13.12
CA GLU A 577 -13.81 -26.10 14.32
C GLU A 577 -13.99 -24.95 15.32
N LYS A 578 -13.00 -24.01 15.38
CA LYS A 578 -13.07 -22.80 16.20
C LYS A 578 -13.91 -21.66 15.57
N GLY A 579 -14.60 -21.91 14.45
CA GLY A 579 -15.51 -20.97 13.81
C GLY A 579 -14.85 -19.86 13.00
N ARG A 580 -13.67 -20.08 12.41
CA ARG A 580 -13.03 -19.14 11.48
C ARG A 580 -13.21 -19.57 10.03
N CYS A 581 -13.20 -18.59 9.10
CA CYS A 581 -13.28 -18.79 7.66
C CYS A 581 -11.98 -18.35 6.98
N TYR A 582 -11.49 -19.17 6.07
CA TYR A 582 -10.34 -18.91 5.20
C TYR A 582 -10.73 -19.17 3.74
N TRP A 583 -10.01 -18.55 2.78
CA TRP A 583 -10.27 -18.67 1.35
C TRP A 583 -9.05 -19.22 0.62
N LEU A 584 -9.29 -20.05 -0.38
CA LEU A 584 -8.26 -20.54 -1.28
C LEU A 584 -8.85 -20.78 -2.67
N LYS A 585 -8.10 -20.47 -3.72
CA LYS A 585 -8.42 -20.89 -5.08
C LYS A 585 -7.99 -22.35 -5.29
N VAL A 586 -8.74 -23.12 -6.08
CA VAL A 586 -8.43 -24.52 -6.35
C VAL A 586 -7.06 -24.67 -7.00
N TYR A 587 -6.68 -23.78 -7.93
CA TYR A 587 -5.35 -23.82 -8.56
C TYR A 587 -4.19 -23.57 -7.60
N ASP A 588 -4.41 -22.95 -6.44
CA ASP A 588 -3.40 -22.76 -5.39
C ASP A 588 -3.17 -24.03 -4.54
N ILE A 589 -4.04 -25.04 -4.66
CA ILE A 589 -3.88 -26.32 -3.98
C ILE A 589 -2.85 -27.16 -4.74
N PRO A 590 -1.85 -27.76 -4.08
CA PRO A 590 -0.84 -28.56 -4.75
C PRO A 590 -1.46 -29.76 -5.47
N GLU A 591 -1.06 -29.97 -6.72
CA GLU A 591 -1.41 -31.17 -7.47
C GLU A 591 -0.66 -32.38 -6.94
N GLY A 592 -1.32 -33.49 -6.92
CA GLY A 592 -0.72 -34.73 -6.41
C GLY A 592 -1.38 -35.98 -6.97
N ALA A 593 -0.57 -36.96 -7.32
CA ALA A 593 -1.07 -38.26 -7.73
C ALA A 593 -1.99 -38.86 -6.64
N LYS A 594 -2.91 -39.77 -7.05
CA LYS A 594 -3.90 -40.43 -6.17
C LYS A 594 -3.29 -41.00 -4.88
N SER A 595 -2.08 -41.55 -4.94
CA SER A 595 -1.39 -42.15 -3.80
C SER A 595 -0.51 -41.18 -2.99
N SER A 596 -0.30 -39.97 -3.44
CA SER A 596 0.54 -38.97 -2.74
C SER A 596 -0.09 -38.47 -1.43
N LYS A 597 0.71 -37.94 -0.50
CA LYS A 597 0.22 -37.37 0.78
C LYS A 597 -0.40 -36.00 0.67
N GLY A 598 -0.06 -35.21 -0.36
CA GLY A 598 -0.36 -33.79 -0.42
C GLY A 598 0.54 -32.95 0.49
N ARG A 599 0.12 -31.70 0.76
CA ARG A 599 0.82 -30.74 1.62
C ARG A 599 -0.01 -30.35 2.83
N ALA A 600 0.68 -30.01 3.93
CA ALA A 600 0.01 -29.47 5.10
C ALA A 600 -0.66 -28.11 4.75
N ILE A 601 -1.94 -27.98 5.06
CA ILE A 601 -2.74 -26.79 4.74
C ILE A 601 -2.22 -25.54 5.46
N GLN A 602 -1.56 -25.71 6.60
CA GLN A 602 -0.91 -24.63 7.35
C GLN A 602 0.23 -23.96 6.57
N ASN A 603 0.81 -24.65 5.58
CA ASN A 603 1.82 -24.07 4.68
C ASN A 603 1.19 -23.21 3.56
N ILE A 604 -0.13 -23.32 3.37
CA ILE A 604 -0.87 -22.62 2.32
C ILE A 604 -1.73 -21.50 2.95
N LEU A 605 -2.38 -21.80 4.08
CA LEU A 605 -3.24 -20.89 4.83
C LEU A 605 -2.67 -20.68 6.23
N ASN A 606 -2.80 -19.45 6.72
CA ASN A 606 -2.32 -19.08 8.06
C ASN A 606 -3.29 -19.59 9.16
N ILE A 607 -3.37 -20.91 9.32
CA ILE A 607 -4.22 -21.59 10.29
C ILE A 607 -3.38 -22.02 11.49
N GLU A 608 -3.87 -21.80 12.70
CA GLU A 608 -3.25 -22.26 13.95
C GLU A 608 -3.14 -23.80 13.96
N SER A 609 -2.07 -24.35 14.51
CA SER A 609 -1.78 -25.79 14.48
C SER A 609 -2.81 -26.67 15.23
N ASP A 610 -3.54 -26.06 16.18
CA ASP A 610 -4.57 -26.68 17.00
C ASP A 610 -6.00 -26.42 16.50
N ASN A 611 -6.16 -25.90 15.26
CA ASN A 611 -7.45 -25.52 14.69
C ASN A 611 -7.69 -26.30 13.40
N ARG A 612 -8.62 -27.26 13.42
CA ARG A 612 -8.91 -28.16 12.31
C ARG A 612 -9.98 -27.59 11.39
N ILE A 613 -9.91 -27.96 10.10
CA ILE A 613 -10.96 -27.67 9.13
C ILE A 613 -12.06 -28.73 9.29
N THR A 614 -13.31 -28.26 9.43
CA THR A 614 -14.48 -29.09 9.62
C THR A 614 -15.47 -29.04 8.48
N ALA A 615 -15.42 -27.99 7.68
CA ALA A 615 -16.28 -27.84 6.50
C ALA A 615 -15.56 -27.03 5.41
N SER A 616 -15.92 -27.33 4.16
CA SER A 616 -15.51 -26.62 2.97
C SER A 616 -16.70 -26.31 2.08
N ILE A 617 -16.75 -25.12 1.53
CA ILE A 617 -17.78 -24.69 0.59
C ILE A 617 -17.10 -24.19 -0.68
N THR A 618 -17.47 -24.78 -1.80
CA THR A 618 -16.99 -24.38 -3.12
C THR A 618 -17.90 -23.28 -3.69
N ILE A 619 -17.30 -22.18 -4.16
CA ILE A 619 -18.02 -21.03 -4.72
C ILE A 619 -17.37 -20.66 -6.05
N LYS A 620 -18.19 -20.50 -7.09
CA LYS A 620 -17.72 -20.18 -8.45
C LYS A 620 -17.07 -18.81 -8.52
N SER A 621 -17.73 -17.76 -8.00
CA SER A 621 -17.21 -16.39 -7.96
C SER A 621 -17.70 -15.65 -6.72
N LEU A 622 -16.80 -14.89 -6.07
CA LEU A 622 -17.13 -13.99 -4.96
C LEU A 622 -17.43 -12.56 -5.42
N ASN A 623 -17.15 -12.25 -6.69
CA ASN A 623 -17.37 -10.92 -7.28
C ASN A 623 -18.78 -10.74 -7.84
N ASP A 624 -19.52 -11.82 -7.98
CA ASP A 624 -20.92 -11.80 -8.42
C ASP A 624 -21.80 -11.32 -7.26
N LYS A 625 -22.25 -10.07 -7.36
CA LYS A 625 -23.07 -9.42 -6.30
C LYS A 625 -24.46 -10.03 -6.20
N GLU A 626 -25.07 -10.43 -7.32
CA GLU A 626 -26.39 -11.03 -7.33
C GLU A 626 -26.36 -12.38 -6.63
N PHE A 627 -25.36 -13.21 -6.93
CA PHE A 627 -25.15 -14.49 -6.27
C PHE A 627 -24.85 -14.33 -4.77
N THR A 628 -23.96 -13.41 -4.41
CA THR A 628 -23.53 -13.25 -2.99
C THR A 628 -24.62 -12.65 -2.10
N GLN A 629 -25.55 -11.86 -2.65
CA GLN A 629 -26.67 -11.27 -1.92
C GLN A 629 -27.87 -12.22 -1.81
N SER A 630 -28.08 -13.09 -2.81
CA SER A 630 -29.18 -14.07 -2.80
C SER A 630 -28.88 -15.32 -1.96
N HIS A 631 -27.60 -15.60 -1.67
CA HIS A 631 -27.20 -16.80 -0.94
C HIS A 631 -26.75 -16.51 0.48
N SER A 632 -26.90 -17.51 1.34
CA SER A 632 -26.50 -17.47 2.75
C SER A 632 -25.70 -18.72 3.13
N LEU A 633 -24.88 -18.60 4.16
CA LEU A 633 -24.18 -19.74 4.78
C LEU A 633 -24.88 -20.11 6.07
N ILE A 634 -25.26 -21.39 6.19
CA ILE A 634 -25.83 -21.95 7.40
C ILE A 634 -24.80 -22.81 8.10
N PHE A 635 -24.57 -22.54 9.37
CA PHE A 635 -23.64 -23.22 10.26
C PHE A 635 -24.38 -24.10 11.23
N CYS A 636 -23.89 -25.30 11.48
CA CYS A 636 -24.39 -26.17 12.57
C CYS A 636 -23.24 -26.60 13.47
N THR A 637 -23.45 -26.52 14.79
CA THR A 637 -22.45 -26.90 15.78
C THR A 637 -22.74 -28.29 16.37
N GLU A 638 -21.74 -28.91 16.99
CA GLU A 638 -21.82 -30.23 17.62
C GLU A 638 -22.92 -30.30 18.68
N ARG A 639 -23.14 -29.20 19.43
CA ARG A 639 -24.18 -29.13 20.45
C ARG A 639 -25.57 -28.75 19.92
N GLY A 640 -25.72 -28.74 18.57
CA GLY A 640 -27.03 -28.54 17.96
C GLY A 640 -27.43 -27.05 17.86
N THR A 641 -26.51 -26.12 17.83
CA THR A 641 -26.75 -24.71 17.52
C THR A 641 -26.68 -24.48 16.01
N ILE A 642 -27.61 -23.67 15.46
CA ILE A 642 -27.65 -23.30 14.06
C ILE A 642 -27.59 -21.77 13.90
N LYS A 643 -26.89 -21.32 12.83
CA LYS A 643 -26.77 -19.90 12.50
C LYS A 643 -26.81 -19.71 10.98
N LYS A 644 -27.47 -18.64 10.53
CA LYS A 644 -27.53 -18.22 9.12
C LYS A 644 -26.85 -16.86 8.97
N THR A 645 -25.98 -16.71 7.97
CA THR A 645 -25.23 -15.46 7.67
C THR A 645 -25.19 -15.24 6.17
N SER A 646 -25.38 -14.01 5.67
CA SER A 646 -25.29 -13.71 4.23
C SER A 646 -23.93 -14.06 3.67
N LEU A 647 -23.87 -14.59 2.45
CA LEU A 647 -22.63 -14.88 1.75
C LEU A 647 -21.82 -13.60 1.45
N GLU A 648 -22.49 -12.46 1.26
CA GLU A 648 -21.86 -11.16 1.08
C GLU A 648 -20.87 -10.80 2.20
N ASP A 649 -21.14 -11.20 3.45
CA ASP A 649 -20.25 -11.02 4.60
C ASP A 649 -18.89 -11.73 4.42
N TYR A 650 -18.80 -12.69 3.50
CA TYR A 650 -17.60 -13.47 3.17
C TYR A 650 -17.01 -13.15 1.79
N SER A 651 -17.51 -12.13 1.09
CA SER A 651 -17.05 -11.76 -0.27
C SER A 651 -15.66 -11.13 -0.32
N ARG A 652 -15.07 -10.77 0.83
CA ARG A 652 -13.75 -10.11 0.91
C ARG A 652 -12.71 -11.00 1.56
N PRO A 653 -11.91 -11.78 0.76
CA PRO A 653 -10.86 -12.64 1.28
C PRO A 653 -9.80 -11.89 2.10
N ARG A 654 -9.34 -12.52 3.20
CA ARG A 654 -8.24 -12.03 4.04
C ARG A 654 -7.30 -13.17 4.38
N GLN A 655 -5.98 -12.93 4.27
CA GLN A 655 -4.95 -13.95 4.52
C GLN A 655 -5.03 -14.58 5.93
N ASN A 656 -5.37 -13.77 6.94
CA ASN A 656 -5.47 -14.23 8.34
C ASN A 656 -6.84 -14.81 8.69
N GLY A 657 -7.73 -15.02 7.68
CA GLY A 657 -9.08 -15.48 7.91
C GLY A 657 -9.94 -14.45 8.68
N ILE A 658 -11.21 -14.77 8.81
CA ILE A 658 -12.18 -13.96 9.59
C ILE A 658 -12.96 -14.84 10.55
N ASN A 659 -13.55 -14.22 11.58
CA ASN A 659 -14.51 -14.91 12.45
C ASN A 659 -15.81 -15.16 11.69
N ALA A 660 -16.28 -16.41 11.71
CA ALA A 660 -17.50 -16.84 11.03
C ALA A 660 -18.66 -17.09 11.98
N ILE A 661 -18.41 -17.54 13.21
CA ILE A 661 -19.40 -17.78 14.26
C ILE A 661 -18.72 -17.67 15.63
N ASN A 662 -19.42 -17.15 16.63
CA ASN A 662 -18.99 -17.24 18.02
C ASN A 662 -19.54 -18.53 18.62
N LEU A 663 -18.65 -19.35 19.15
CA LEU A 663 -18.97 -20.64 19.74
C LEU A 663 -19.16 -20.53 21.27
N ALA A 664 -20.05 -21.31 21.83
CA ALA A 664 -20.12 -21.52 23.28
C ALA A 664 -18.89 -22.33 23.75
N GLU A 665 -18.55 -22.22 25.02
CA GLU A 665 -17.40 -22.95 25.59
C GLU A 665 -17.55 -24.47 25.39
N GLY A 666 -16.54 -25.09 24.77
CA GLY A 666 -16.52 -26.52 24.47
C GLY A 666 -17.44 -26.95 23.32
N ASP A 667 -17.97 -26.04 22.49
CA ASP A 667 -18.68 -26.36 21.26
C ASP A 667 -17.79 -26.18 20.04
N ARG A 668 -18.11 -26.84 18.92
CA ARG A 668 -17.39 -26.75 17.66
C ARG A 668 -18.31 -26.78 16.45
N VAL A 669 -17.87 -26.21 15.35
CA VAL A 669 -18.58 -26.28 14.06
C VAL A 669 -18.48 -27.69 13.50
N VAL A 670 -19.59 -28.26 13.05
CA VAL A 670 -19.66 -29.60 12.44
C VAL A 670 -19.95 -29.51 10.95
N ALA A 671 -20.86 -28.66 10.56
CA ALA A 671 -21.25 -28.51 9.17
C ALA A 671 -21.53 -27.04 8.79
N VAL A 672 -21.20 -26.70 7.56
CA VAL A 672 -21.58 -25.44 6.91
C VAL A 672 -22.17 -25.76 5.55
N ARG A 673 -23.28 -25.13 5.17
CA ARG A 673 -23.92 -25.30 3.86
C ARG A 673 -24.28 -23.96 3.25
N LEU A 674 -24.19 -23.89 1.93
CA LEU A 674 -24.70 -22.77 1.14
C LEU A 674 -26.20 -22.96 0.92
N THR A 675 -27.00 -21.90 1.04
CA THR A 675 -28.44 -21.92 0.85
C THR A 675 -28.92 -20.66 0.11
N ASN A 676 -30.06 -20.77 -0.57
CA ASN A 676 -30.64 -19.73 -1.42
C ASN A 676 -31.83 -18.96 -0.77
N GLY A 677 -32.18 -19.28 0.47
CA GLY A 677 -33.33 -18.67 1.18
C GLY A 677 -34.57 -19.54 1.23
N GLU A 678 -34.73 -20.53 0.35
CA GLU A 678 -35.88 -21.39 0.20
C GLU A 678 -35.62 -22.85 0.62
N ASN A 679 -34.39 -23.19 0.97
CA ASN A 679 -33.96 -24.54 1.28
C ASN A 679 -34.63 -25.08 2.57
N GLU A 680 -34.81 -26.38 2.60
CA GLU A 680 -35.12 -27.10 3.81
C GLU A 680 -33.89 -27.68 4.47
N ILE A 681 -33.78 -27.58 5.76
CA ILE A 681 -32.62 -27.99 6.53
C ILE A 681 -32.97 -29.29 7.31
N LEU A 682 -32.10 -30.28 7.14
CA LEU A 682 -32.22 -31.52 7.91
C LEU A 682 -30.93 -31.72 8.71
N VAL A 683 -31.05 -31.80 10.04
CA VAL A 683 -29.94 -31.99 10.99
C VAL A 683 -30.09 -33.36 11.66
N ALA A 684 -29.01 -34.16 11.69
CA ALA A 684 -29.02 -35.48 12.29
C ALA A 684 -28.03 -35.63 13.45
N ASN A 685 -28.38 -36.41 14.47
CA ASN A 685 -27.53 -36.71 15.61
C ASN A 685 -26.95 -38.16 15.57
N SER A 686 -25.96 -38.43 16.38
CA SER A 686 -25.24 -39.72 16.46
C SER A 686 -26.15 -40.87 16.92
N ASN A 687 -27.21 -40.59 17.67
CA ASN A 687 -28.19 -41.57 18.14
C ASN A 687 -29.26 -41.91 17.07
N GLY A 688 -29.06 -41.50 15.81
CA GLY A 688 -29.89 -41.87 14.68
C GLY A 688 -31.24 -41.19 14.62
N ARG A 689 -31.34 -39.93 15.09
CA ARG A 689 -32.49 -39.06 14.92
C ARG A 689 -32.16 -37.88 13.99
N ALA A 690 -33.16 -37.37 13.27
CA ALA A 690 -33.04 -36.22 12.42
C ALA A 690 -34.27 -35.29 12.54
N ILE A 691 -34.05 -34.01 12.38
CA ILE A 691 -35.07 -32.97 12.37
C ILE A 691 -35.04 -32.20 11.08
N ARG A 692 -36.22 -32.05 10.43
CA ARG A 692 -36.38 -31.26 9.17
C ARG A 692 -37.18 -30.02 9.48
N PHE A 693 -36.73 -28.87 9.02
CA PHE A 693 -37.37 -27.55 9.13
C PHE A 693 -36.98 -26.63 7.98
N ASN A 694 -37.82 -25.64 7.68
CA ASN A 694 -37.51 -24.63 6.65
C ASN A 694 -36.49 -23.64 7.17
N GLU A 695 -35.50 -23.26 6.31
CA GLU A 695 -34.43 -22.32 6.68
C GLU A 695 -34.95 -20.93 7.06
N SER A 696 -36.14 -20.51 6.58
CA SER A 696 -36.79 -19.25 6.97
C SER A 696 -37.01 -19.12 8.48
N THR A 697 -37.07 -20.25 9.21
CA THR A 697 -37.17 -20.27 10.69
C THR A 697 -35.87 -19.82 11.38
N VAL A 698 -34.75 -19.73 10.61
CA VAL A 698 -33.45 -19.23 11.06
C VAL A 698 -33.22 -17.85 10.48
N ARG A 699 -33.28 -16.80 11.28
CA ARG A 699 -33.03 -15.44 10.83
C ARG A 699 -31.60 -15.21 10.44
N ASN A 700 -31.32 -14.29 9.49
CA ASN A 700 -29.98 -13.84 9.19
C ASN A 700 -29.33 -13.16 10.40
N MET A 701 -28.07 -13.47 10.68
CA MET A 701 -27.30 -12.98 11.80
C MET A 701 -25.89 -12.59 11.32
N GLY A 702 -25.30 -11.56 11.91
CA GLY A 702 -23.92 -11.17 11.60
C GLY A 702 -22.90 -12.25 12.02
N ARG A 703 -21.69 -12.17 11.47
CA ARG A 703 -20.61 -13.17 11.67
C ARG A 703 -20.27 -13.46 13.15
N ASN A 704 -20.40 -12.48 14.02
CA ASN A 704 -20.06 -12.58 15.45
C ASN A 704 -21.23 -13.08 16.34
N ALA A 705 -22.33 -13.56 15.76
CA ALA A 705 -23.44 -14.14 16.54
C ALA A 705 -23.17 -15.60 16.86
N THR A 706 -23.76 -16.12 17.95
CA THR A 706 -23.67 -17.53 18.39
C THR A 706 -24.68 -18.42 17.66
N GLY A 707 -25.86 -17.94 17.36
CA GLY A 707 -26.92 -18.71 16.70
C GLY A 707 -28.08 -19.06 17.62
N VAL A 708 -28.90 -20.02 17.17
CA VAL A 708 -30.11 -20.49 17.86
C VAL A 708 -30.14 -22.03 17.86
N ARG A 709 -30.97 -22.66 18.70
CA ARG A 709 -31.08 -24.11 18.79
C ARG A 709 -31.70 -24.73 17.53
N ALA A 710 -31.01 -25.71 16.91
CA ALA A 710 -31.49 -26.51 15.78
C ALA A 710 -32.22 -27.77 16.22
N ILE A 711 -31.57 -28.57 17.06
CA ILE A 711 -32.05 -29.88 17.55
C ILE A 711 -31.81 -29.97 19.06
N THR A 712 -32.68 -30.70 19.76
CA THR A 712 -32.45 -31.09 21.16
C THR A 712 -31.82 -32.47 21.18
N LEU A 713 -30.62 -32.55 21.73
CA LEU A 713 -29.85 -33.79 21.91
C LEU A 713 -30.33 -34.53 23.17
N ASP A 714 -30.02 -35.81 23.26
CA ASP A 714 -30.31 -36.61 24.44
C ASP A 714 -29.36 -36.27 25.61
N ASP A 715 -29.79 -36.34 26.84
CA ASP A 715 -29.05 -35.86 28.02
C ASP A 715 -27.99 -36.85 28.54
N ASP A 716 -27.62 -37.85 27.72
CA ASP A 716 -26.62 -38.90 28.06
C ASP A 716 -25.15 -38.41 27.95
N GLY A 717 -24.96 -37.20 27.50
CA GLY A 717 -23.63 -36.56 27.27
C GLY A 717 -22.80 -37.20 26.14
N GLN A 718 -23.35 -38.20 25.42
CA GLN A 718 -22.70 -38.85 24.29
C GLN A 718 -23.34 -38.55 22.93
N ASP A 719 -24.52 -37.93 22.95
CA ASP A 719 -25.23 -37.53 21.74
C ASP A 719 -24.68 -36.18 21.19
N HIS A 720 -24.45 -36.13 19.90
CA HIS A 720 -23.95 -34.95 19.22
C HIS A 720 -24.47 -34.93 17.78
N VAL A 721 -24.45 -33.73 17.17
CA VAL A 721 -24.78 -33.59 15.75
C VAL A 721 -23.66 -34.18 14.89
N VAL A 722 -24.05 -35.04 13.93
CA VAL A 722 -23.11 -35.66 12.98
C VAL A 722 -23.10 -35.00 11.62
N GLY A 723 -24.11 -34.24 11.26
CA GLY A 723 -24.16 -33.52 10.00
C GLY A 723 -25.46 -32.78 9.80
N MET A 724 -25.41 -31.91 8.78
CA MET A 724 -26.52 -31.08 8.31
C MET A 724 -26.56 -31.12 6.80
N ILE A 725 -27.70 -31.25 6.18
CA ILE A 725 -27.92 -31.09 4.73
C ILE A 725 -28.90 -29.96 4.48
N ALA A 726 -28.71 -29.28 3.36
CA ALA A 726 -29.64 -28.33 2.76
C ALA A 726 -30.29 -29.03 1.56
N ILE A 727 -31.60 -29.05 1.50
CA ILE A 727 -32.41 -29.72 0.49
C ILE A 727 -32.95 -28.61 -0.40
N GLU A 728 -32.70 -28.73 -1.70
CA GLU A 728 -33.17 -27.76 -2.73
C GLU A 728 -34.45 -28.27 -3.38
N ASN A 729 -34.44 -29.51 -3.87
CA ASN A 729 -35.55 -30.17 -4.55
C ASN A 729 -36.03 -31.43 -3.82
N PRO A 730 -37.00 -31.32 -2.90
CA PRO A 730 -37.48 -32.45 -2.13
C PRO A 730 -38.03 -33.65 -2.94
N GLU A 731 -38.47 -33.41 -4.17
CA GLU A 731 -39.00 -34.44 -5.09
C GLU A 731 -37.93 -35.26 -5.79
N GLU A 732 -36.74 -34.67 -6.04
CA GLU A 732 -35.65 -35.30 -6.77
C GLU A 732 -34.56 -35.85 -5.85
N GLU A 733 -34.42 -35.28 -4.67
CA GLU A 733 -33.39 -35.62 -3.71
C GLU A 733 -33.85 -36.72 -2.73
N THR A 734 -32.91 -37.52 -2.29
CA THR A 734 -33.11 -38.54 -1.23
C THR A 734 -32.07 -38.39 -0.15
N VAL A 735 -32.40 -38.78 1.09
CA VAL A 735 -31.51 -38.73 2.25
C VAL A 735 -30.68 -39.97 2.30
N MET A 736 -29.39 -39.85 2.00
CA MET A 736 -28.39 -40.93 2.16
C MET A 736 -27.80 -40.87 3.56
N ILE A 737 -27.82 -41.92 4.29
CA ILE A 737 -27.24 -42.07 5.63
C ILE A 737 -26.26 -43.25 5.66
N VAL A 738 -25.17 -43.07 6.41
CA VAL A 738 -24.15 -44.09 6.58
C VAL A 738 -23.73 -44.20 8.04
N SER A 739 -23.62 -45.43 8.52
CA SER A 739 -23.26 -45.77 9.88
C SER A 739 -21.80 -46.27 9.99
N GLU A 740 -21.29 -46.33 11.19
CA GLU A 740 -19.90 -46.58 11.56
C GLU A 740 -19.33 -47.88 10.93
N TYR A 741 -20.12 -48.94 10.85
CA TYR A 741 -19.68 -50.27 10.35
C TYR A 741 -20.06 -50.51 8.89
N GLY A 742 -20.30 -49.44 8.11
CA GLY A 742 -20.47 -49.55 6.66
C GLY A 742 -21.88 -49.95 6.21
N TYR A 743 -22.87 -49.81 7.07
CA TYR A 743 -24.29 -49.94 6.71
C TYR A 743 -24.83 -48.56 6.30
N GLY A 744 -25.64 -48.50 5.27
CA GLY A 744 -26.27 -47.28 4.81
C GLY A 744 -27.55 -47.56 4.03
N LYS A 745 -28.26 -46.45 3.74
CA LYS A 745 -29.50 -46.51 2.98
C LYS A 745 -29.86 -45.14 2.42
N ARG A 746 -30.74 -45.17 1.43
CA ARG A 746 -31.47 -43.98 0.93
C ARG A 746 -32.86 -43.98 1.53
N SER A 747 -33.41 -42.83 1.85
CA SER A 747 -34.80 -42.64 2.27
C SER A 747 -35.37 -41.43 1.59
N ASP A 748 -36.68 -41.46 1.27
CA ASP A 748 -37.36 -40.28 0.72
C ASP A 748 -37.36 -39.17 1.73
N ILE A 749 -37.24 -37.92 1.20
CA ILE A 749 -37.27 -36.70 2.03
C ILE A 749 -38.61 -36.54 2.68
N GLU A 750 -39.72 -36.97 2.02
CA GLU A 750 -41.08 -36.88 2.56
C GLU A 750 -41.30 -37.77 3.80
N ASP A 751 -40.53 -38.82 3.99
CA ASP A 751 -40.49 -39.61 5.21
C ASP A 751 -40.16 -38.76 6.45
N TYR A 752 -39.51 -37.57 6.27
CA TYR A 752 -39.15 -36.67 7.33
C TYR A 752 -40.13 -35.49 7.37
N ARG A 753 -41.09 -35.54 8.31
CA ARG A 753 -42.05 -34.44 8.48
C ARG A 753 -41.35 -33.09 8.76
N ILE A 754 -41.80 -32.00 8.14
CA ILE A 754 -41.39 -30.65 8.47
C ILE A 754 -41.85 -30.28 9.86
N THR A 755 -40.99 -29.80 10.72
CA THR A 755 -41.28 -29.38 12.09
C THR A 755 -40.65 -28.05 12.43
N ASN A 756 -40.99 -27.41 13.56
CA ASN A 756 -40.21 -26.28 14.06
C ASN A 756 -38.82 -26.77 14.55
N ARG A 757 -37.79 -25.94 14.34
CA ARG A 757 -36.45 -26.19 14.87
C ARG A 757 -36.46 -26.35 16.41
N GLY A 758 -35.43 -27.01 16.95
CA GLY A 758 -35.24 -27.17 18.40
C GLY A 758 -35.97 -28.40 19.00
N GLY A 759 -36.69 -29.20 18.21
CA GLY A 759 -37.28 -30.44 18.65
C GLY A 759 -36.30 -31.63 18.75
N LYS A 760 -36.71 -32.81 19.25
CA LYS A 760 -35.89 -34.06 19.32
C LYS A 760 -35.75 -34.76 17.98
N GLY A 761 -36.51 -34.40 16.96
CA GLY A 761 -36.49 -35.03 15.63
C GLY A 761 -37.14 -36.41 15.59
N VAL A 762 -37.12 -37.06 14.43
CA VAL A 762 -37.64 -38.39 14.14
C VAL A 762 -36.54 -39.41 13.94
N LYS A 763 -36.81 -40.70 14.12
CA LYS A 763 -35.83 -41.76 13.92
C LYS A 763 -35.46 -41.86 12.45
N THR A 764 -34.13 -41.84 12.11
CA THR A 764 -33.62 -41.86 10.74
C THR A 764 -32.93 -43.19 10.40
N ILE A 765 -32.39 -43.92 11.40
CA ILE A 765 -31.81 -45.24 11.25
C ILE A 765 -32.03 -46.05 12.53
N GLN A 766 -32.11 -47.37 12.41
CA GLN A 766 -32.11 -48.26 13.57
C GLN A 766 -30.65 -48.54 13.97
N ILE A 767 -30.20 -47.95 15.06
CA ILE A 767 -28.89 -48.19 15.66
C ILE A 767 -28.90 -49.57 16.35
N THR A 768 -27.95 -50.44 16.00
CA THR A 768 -27.74 -51.77 16.57
C THR A 768 -26.25 -52.03 16.70
N GLU A 769 -25.82 -53.07 17.40
CA GLU A 769 -24.42 -53.49 17.48
C GLU A 769 -23.78 -53.75 16.11
N LYS A 770 -24.57 -54.13 15.10
CA LYS A 770 -24.12 -54.37 13.74
C LYS A 770 -23.91 -53.12 12.94
N THR A 771 -24.68 -52.10 13.18
CA THR A 771 -24.59 -50.83 12.43
C THR A 771 -23.59 -49.85 13.04
N GLY A 772 -23.44 -49.87 14.34
CA GLY A 772 -22.76 -48.76 15.05
C GLY A 772 -23.57 -47.46 15.03
N LYS A 773 -23.00 -46.38 15.51
CA LYS A 773 -23.60 -45.05 15.53
C LYS A 773 -23.74 -44.48 14.13
N LEU A 774 -24.63 -43.47 13.96
CA LEU A 774 -24.69 -42.69 12.73
C LEU A 774 -23.44 -41.83 12.61
N ILE A 775 -22.80 -41.87 11.42
CA ILE A 775 -21.56 -41.10 11.14
C ILE A 775 -21.83 -39.93 10.19
N SER A 776 -22.67 -40.12 9.18
CA SER A 776 -22.83 -39.07 8.14
C SER A 776 -24.20 -39.13 7.50
N ILE A 777 -24.64 -37.96 7.03
CA ILE A 777 -25.87 -37.72 6.27
C ILE A 777 -25.54 -36.88 5.04
N GLN A 778 -26.07 -37.25 3.85
CA GLN A 778 -25.90 -36.52 2.59
C GLN A 778 -27.25 -36.47 1.85
N SER A 779 -27.46 -35.40 1.08
CA SER A 779 -28.53 -35.31 0.07
C SER A 779 -27.97 -35.81 -1.26
N VAL A 780 -28.64 -36.76 -1.92
CA VAL A 780 -28.21 -37.41 -3.16
C VAL A 780 -29.35 -37.57 -4.14
N THR A 781 -29.04 -37.53 -5.43
CA THR A 781 -29.91 -37.86 -6.58
C THR A 781 -29.45 -39.16 -7.23
N ASP A 782 -30.19 -39.68 -8.20
CA ASP A 782 -29.81 -40.89 -8.96
C ASP A 782 -28.56 -40.66 -9.83
N ASP A 783 -28.28 -39.39 -10.23
CA ASP A 783 -27.12 -38.98 -11.02
C ASP A 783 -25.85 -38.76 -10.20
N ASN A 784 -25.85 -39.16 -8.93
CA ASN A 784 -24.68 -38.99 -8.07
C ASN A 784 -23.94 -40.29 -7.85
N ASP A 785 -22.64 -40.18 -7.66
CA ASP A 785 -21.79 -41.25 -7.10
C ASP A 785 -21.45 -40.93 -5.62
N LEU A 786 -21.34 -41.96 -4.85
CA LEU A 786 -20.95 -41.88 -3.46
C LEU A 786 -19.49 -42.36 -3.27
N MET A 787 -18.63 -41.49 -2.76
CA MET A 787 -17.28 -41.86 -2.34
C MET A 787 -17.28 -42.18 -0.85
N ILE A 788 -16.98 -43.42 -0.50
CA ILE A 788 -16.86 -43.90 0.88
C ILE A 788 -15.41 -44.16 1.22
N ILE A 789 -14.94 -43.60 2.33
CA ILE A 789 -13.55 -43.71 2.80
C ILE A 789 -13.54 -44.30 4.20
N ASN A 790 -12.76 -45.35 4.42
CA ASN A 790 -12.56 -45.90 5.75
C ASN A 790 -11.32 -45.32 6.46
N LYS A 791 -11.19 -45.56 7.77
CA LYS A 791 -10.04 -45.08 8.57
C LYS A 791 -8.71 -45.67 8.09
N SER A 792 -8.71 -46.80 7.40
CA SER A 792 -7.53 -47.36 6.74
C SER A 792 -7.14 -46.66 5.44
N GLY A 793 -7.87 -45.62 4.96
CA GLY A 793 -7.61 -44.86 3.74
C GLY A 793 -8.00 -45.59 2.45
N ILE A 794 -8.85 -46.65 2.51
CA ILE A 794 -9.42 -47.33 1.37
C ILE A 794 -10.65 -46.54 0.92
N THR A 795 -10.68 -46.21 -0.37
CA THR A 795 -11.75 -45.43 -1.00
C THR A 795 -12.55 -46.34 -1.94
N LEU A 796 -13.88 -46.27 -1.83
CA LEU A 796 -14.82 -46.94 -2.70
C LEU A 796 -15.75 -45.91 -3.35
N ARG A 797 -15.89 -45.97 -4.67
CA ARG A 797 -16.85 -45.14 -5.43
C ARG A 797 -18.04 -46.03 -5.81
N LEU A 798 -19.24 -45.64 -5.43
CA LEU A 798 -20.49 -46.36 -5.67
C LEU A 798 -21.46 -45.45 -6.40
N ASP A 799 -22.13 -46.00 -7.40
CA ASP A 799 -23.27 -45.38 -8.07
C ASP A 799 -24.47 -45.40 -7.11
N VAL A 800 -25.04 -44.23 -6.84
CA VAL A 800 -26.15 -44.03 -5.91
C VAL A 800 -27.44 -44.71 -6.43
N SER A 801 -27.65 -44.75 -7.77
CA SER A 801 -28.82 -45.38 -8.36
C SER A 801 -28.94 -46.88 -7.99
N THR A 802 -27.80 -47.53 -7.71
CA THR A 802 -27.74 -48.93 -7.28
C THR A 802 -28.22 -49.16 -5.85
N ILE A 803 -28.40 -48.11 -5.06
CA ILE A 803 -28.84 -48.16 -3.67
C ILE A 803 -30.33 -47.87 -3.65
N ARG A 804 -31.15 -48.89 -3.37
CA ARG A 804 -32.61 -48.76 -3.34
C ARG A 804 -33.08 -47.86 -2.19
N VAL A 805 -34.13 -47.11 -2.44
CA VAL A 805 -34.82 -46.28 -1.43
C VAL A 805 -35.55 -47.16 -0.43
N MET A 806 -35.46 -46.86 0.86
CA MET A 806 -36.03 -47.60 1.97
C MET A 806 -36.57 -46.67 3.07
N GLY A 807 -37.61 -47.10 3.74
CA GLY A 807 -38.22 -46.32 4.84
C GLY A 807 -37.22 -45.94 5.94
N ARG A 808 -37.39 -44.73 6.46
CA ARG A 808 -36.42 -44.02 7.36
C ARG A 808 -36.04 -44.80 8.64
N ALA A 809 -36.88 -45.69 9.16
CA ALA A 809 -36.66 -46.42 10.43
C ALA A 809 -35.94 -47.79 10.24
N THR A 810 -35.55 -48.15 9.01
CA THR A 810 -34.90 -49.43 8.73
C THR A 810 -33.40 -49.40 9.09
N GLN A 811 -32.77 -50.60 9.16
CA GLN A 811 -31.34 -50.76 9.49
C GLN A 811 -30.40 -50.41 8.29
N GLY A 812 -30.93 -50.47 7.06
CA GLY A 812 -30.16 -50.27 5.84
C GLY A 812 -29.49 -51.53 5.30
N VAL A 813 -28.66 -51.36 4.27
CA VAL A 813 -27.90 -52.43 3.59
C VAL A 813 -26.42 -52.20 3.80
N ARG A 814 -25.60 -53.23 3.61
CA ARG A 814 -24.16 -53.13 3.67
C ARG A 814 -23.65 -52.50 2.38
N LEU A 815 -22.99 -51.33 2.48
CA LEU A 815 -22.39 -50.58 1.36
C LEU A 815 -20.96 -51.04 1.10
N ILE A 816 -20.19 -51.28 2.16
CA ILE A 816 -18.81 -51.73 2.10
C ILE A 816 -18.59 -52.85 3.13
N ASN A 817 -17.74 -53.80 2.81
CA ASN A 817 -17.40 -54.92 3.71
C ASN A 817 -16.16 -54.57 4.55
N LEU A 818 -16.38 -54.24 5.82
CA LEU A 818 -15.35 -53.88 6.80
C LEU A 818 -15.03 -55.01 7.80
N GLU A 819 -15.86 -56.08 7.89
CA GLU A 819 -15.74 -57.16 8.89
C GLU A 819 -14.39 -57.88 8.90
N LYS A 820 -13.81 -58.10 7.69
CA LYS A 820 -12.54 -58.83 7.57
C LYS A 820 -11.34 -58.03 8.08
N ARG A 821 -11.47 -56.73 8.35
CA ARG A 821 -10.37 -55.81 8.69
C ARG A 821 -10.56 -55.06 10.01
N GLY A 822 -11.73 -55.20 10.69
CA GLY A 822 -12.03 -54.49 11.92
C GLY A 822 -11.98 -52.97 11.74
N ASP A 823 -12.34 -52.43 10.57
CA ASP A 823 -12.19 -51.05 10.19
C ASP A 823 -13.54 -50.30 10.32
N GLN A 824 -13.51 -48.98 10.29
CA GLN A 824 -14.65 -48.09 10.41
C GLN A 824 -14.69 -47.07 9.27
N ILE A 825 -15.87 -46.54 8.95
CA ILE A 825 -16.00 -45.45 8.01
C ILE A 825 -15.41 -44.19 8.63
N ALA A 826 -14.60 -43.44 7.85
CA ALA A 826 -14.02 -42.16 8.21
C ALA A 826 -14.83 -41.01 7.62
N SER A 827 -15.14 -41.00 6.33
CA SER A 827 -15.85 -39.95 5.62
C SER A 827 -16.62 -40.50 4.43
N ILE A 828 -17.66 -39.75 4.01
CA ILE A 828 -18.37 -39.96 2.75
C ILE A 828 -18.52 -38.63 2.01
N CYS A 829 -18.49 -38.67 0.67
CA CYS A 829 -18.68 -37.53 -0.20
C CYS A 829 -19.56 -37.87 -1.40
N LYS A 830 -20.37 -36.92 -1.81
CA LYS A 830 -21.13 -36.93 -3.06
C LYS A 830 -20.26 -36.44 -4.22
N VAL A 831 -20.31 -37.10 -5.34
CA VAL A 831 -19.64 -36.73 -6.61
C VAL A 831 -20.68 -36.80 -7.72
N ASN A 832 -20.72 -35.87 -8.65
CA ASN A 832 -21.58 -35.96 -9.84
C ASN A 832 -21.02 -37.06 -10.76
N SER A 833 -21.87 -37.93 -11.28
CA SER A 833 -21.49 -38.87 -12.33
C SER A 833 -21.26 -38.09 -13.61
N GLU A 834 -20.12 -38.30 -14.26
CA GLU A 834 -19.92 -37.81 -15.63
C GLU A 834 -20.81 -38.63 -16.57
N GLU A 835 -21.57 -37.98 -17.46
CA GLU A 835 -22.15 -38.66 -18.61
C GLU A 835 -21.00 -39.27 -19.41
N PRO A 836 -21.08 -40.55 -19.85
CA PRO A 836 -20.09 -41.07 -20.75
C PRO A 836 -20.12 -40.20 -22.03
N GLU A 837 -18.99 -39.53 -22.33
CA GLU A 837 -18.80 -38.98 -23.68
C GLU A 837 -19.11 -40.07 -24.67
N GLU A 838 -20.16 -39.86 -25.52
CA GLU A 838 -20.35 -40.65 -26.72
C GLU A 838 -19.08 -40.45 -27.54
N VAL A 839 -18.23 -41.46 -27.56
CA VAL A 839 -17.07 -41.54 -28.43
C VAL A 839 -17.63 -41.42 -29.85
N ILE A 840 -17.44 -40.26 -30.45
CA ILE A 840 -17.67 -40.06 -31.89
C ILE A 840 -16.66 -40.98 -32.61
N GLU A 841 -17.01 -42.22 -32.81
CA GLU A 841 -16.41 -43.14 -33.78
C GLU A 841 -16.82 -42.73 -35.22
N ALA A 842 -16.57 -41.52 -35.64
CA ALA A 842 -16.90 -41.01 -36.95
C ALA A 842 -15.79 -40.17 -37.59
N GLU A 843 -14.53 -40.61 -37.46
CA GLU A 843 -13.47 -40.02 -38.33
C GLU A 843 -12.29 -40.98 -38.64
N ASN A 844 -12.47 -42.31 -38.53
CA ASN A 844 -11.44 -43.26 -38.97
C ASN A 844 -11.81 -44.11 -40.20
N SER A 845 -12.84 -43.76 -40.94
CA SER A 845 -13.22 -44.47 -42.19
C SER A 845 -12.90 -43.70 -43.48
N GLU A 846 -12.32 -42.54 -43.48
CA GLU A 846 -11.91 -41.80 -44.69
C GLU A 846 -10.41 -41.76 -45.00
N ASN A 847 -9.56 -42.35 -44.14
CA ASN A 847 -8.10 -42.36 -44.37
C ASN A 847 -7.53 -43.72 -44.77
N GLN A 848 -8.35 -44.68 -45.23
CA GLN A 848 -7.89 -45.96 -45.80
C GLN A 848 -8.17 -46.16 -47.30
N GLN A 849 -8.55 -45.10 -48.05
CA GLN A 849 -8.76 -45.21 -49.52
C GLN A 849 -7.84 -44.28 -50.39
N VAL A 850 -6.75 -43.74 -49.83
CA VAL A 850 -5.79 -42.95 -50.67
C VAL A 850 -4.35 -43.47 -50.53
N THR A 851 -4.15 -44.78 -50.48
CA THR A 851 -2.79 -45.40 -50.61
C THR A 851 -2.77 -46.68 -51.43
N THR A 852 -3.48 -46.71 -52.54
CA THR A 852 -3.28 -47.75 -53.53
C THR A 852 -3.58 -47.23 -54.96
N GLU A 853 -2.89 -46.20 -55.39
CA GLU A 853 -2.70 -45.88 -56.78
C GLU A 853 -1.54 -44.88 -56.89
N ASN A 854 -0.29 -45.41 -56.93
CA ASN A 854 0.87 -44.79 -57.57
C ASN A 854 2.11 -45.69 -57.35
N ASN A 855 2.05 -46.84 -57.97
CA ASN A 855 3.26 -47.58 -58.35
C ASN A 855 2.94 -48.34 -59.66
N GLU A 856 3.04 -47.58 -60.74
CA GLU A 856 3.34 -48.09 -62.13
C GLU A 856 3.35 -46.85 -63.06
N ALA A 857 4.53 -46.21 -63.21
CA ALA A 857 5.11 -45.71 -64.45
C ALA A 857 6.42 -44.97 -64.10
#